data_b2b4720c8f57dcf2d2fa5783e8ddf0fc
#
_entry.id   b2b4720c8f57dcf2d2fa5783e8ddf0fc
#
_cell.length_a   1.000
_cell.length_b   1.000
_cell.length_c   1.000
_cell.angle_alpha   90.00
_cell.angle_beta   90.00
_cell.angle_gamma   90.00
#
_symmetry.space_group_name_H-M   'P 1'
#
loop_
_entity.id
_entity.type
_entity.pdbx_description
1 polymer ?
#
loop_
_entity_poly.entity_id
_entity_poly.type
_entity_poly.pdbx_seq_one_letter_code
_entity_poly.pdbx_strand_id
1 'polypeptide(L)'
;LVSATIDGHAVQPEISDKGLTCAVPSGAFTWEAEVEIDPAANTSLEGLYMSNGMYCTQCEAEGFRKITYYPDRPDVMAPFTVRIESDLPVLLSNGNPLSSGAGFAEWQDPWPKPAYLFALVAGELIAHPDRFITKSGKEVALNIYVRPGDEDKCDFGMGALKRSMKWDEDVYGREYDLDIFNIVAVDDFNMGAMENKGLNIFNSSCVLASPETSTDSNFERIEAIIAHEYFHNWTGNRITCRDWFQLCLKEGLTVFRDQQFTADMRSEPVKRITDVLALRGRQFREDNGPLAHPVRPESFVEINNFYTATVYEKGAEVINMLKHLVGDEAYYKALDMYFDRHDGDAATIEDWIKVFEETTGRDLTQFKRWYSQAGTPRLTVSEDYSDGTLTLTFRQHTPPTPGQEQKDPRVIPIAVGLLGQNGDEVLPTQILEMDQEKQSFTFEGLSSKPVASILRQFSAPVILERQMDNPTRAFLLAHDTDAFNKWEAGRDLAKDSLLRMIRNGEAPDGAYLDAIAHMLRDDGLDPAFRALALGLPSQDDLAQSLYDSGSSPDPMAIWTAHETMKQAMAEHLQDTLPRIYAEMQTEGSYEPDAEQSGKRALGNAVLALLTRLDGGVQARKQYAEANNMTQQLAALSCLLNAEDADAELAAFYNQWQHERLVIDKWFALQTSLATPASAAQVTQSLTAHADFNHLNPNRFRAVFGGFAMNTAGFHHATGDGYALLADWLIKLDPANPQTTARMCSAFETWRRFDENRQTLIREQLERIKATPDLSRDTTEMISRILG
;
A
#
# COMPACT_ATOMS: atom_id res chain seq x y z
N LEU A 1 -18.03 17.16 29.31
CA LEU A 1 -19.39 16.77 29.69
C LEU A 1 -20.15 17.95 30.22
N VAL A 2 -21.32 18.24 29.64
CA VAL A 2 -22.25 19.28 30.12
C VAL A 2 -23.25 18.68 31.08
N SER A 3 -23.88 17.55 30.67
CA SER A 3 -24.83 16.84 31.50
C SER A 3 -24.85 15.35 31.19
N ALA A 4 -25.36 14.53 32.15
CA ALA A 4 -25.61 13.12 31.94
C ALA A 4 -26.88 12.66 32.68
N THR A 5 -27.63 11.72 32.07
CA THR A 5 -28.78 11.07 32.72
C THR A 5 -28.75 9.56 32.51
N ILE A 6 -29.39 8.83 33.42
CA ILE A 6 -29.76 7.43 33.27
C ILE A 6 -31.26 7.33 33.43
N ASP A 7 -31.97 6.80 32.42
CA ASP A 7 -33.46 6.72 32.39
C ASP A 7 -34.13 8.09 32.70
N GLY A 8 -33.53 9.18 32.19
CA GLY A 8 -33.99 10.57 32.43
C GLY A 8 -33.65 11.14 33.82
N HIS A 9 -32.96 10.39 34.68
CA HIS A 9 -32.52 10.87 36.00
C HIS A 9 -31.08 11.37 35.95
N ALA A 10 -30.85 12.62 36.38
CA ALA A 10 -29.51 13.21 36.42
C ALA A 10 -28.54 12.39 37.27
N VAL A 11 -27.35 12.13 36.73
CA VAL A 11 -26.24 11.43 37.39
C VAL A 11 -24.98 12.30 37.40
N GLN A 12 -24.08 11.99 38.33
CA GLN A 12 -22.77 12.63 38.43
C GLN A 12 -21.68 11.59 38.20
N PRO A 13 -21.28 11.39 36.96
CA PRO A 13 -20.19 10.44 36.66
C PRO A 13 -18.84 10.95 37.19
N GLU A 14 -17.97 10.01 37.51
CA GLU A 14 -16.54 10.28 37.73
C GLU A 14 -15.81 10.36 36.39
N ILE A 15 -15.17 11.51 36.14
CA ILE A 15 -14.41 11.76 34.91
C ILE A 15 -12.91 11.76 35.25
N SER A 16 -12.12 11.01 34.47
CA SER A 16 -10.68 10.94 34.55
C SER A 16 -10.06 11.01 33.14
N ASP A 17 -8.71 11.05 33.06
CA ASP A 17 -7.98 10.97 31.81
C ASP A 17 -8.23 9.65 31.03
N LYS A 18 -8.77 8.63 31.71
CA LYS A 18 -9.09 7.32 31.11
C LYS A 18 -10.52 7.20 30.62
N GLY A 19 -11.38 8.14 30.91
CA GLY A 19 -12.80 8.13 30.53
C GLY A 19 -13.74 8.50 31.63
N LEU A 20 -15.00 8.01 31.50
CA LEU A 20 -16.11 8.28 32.39
C LEU A 20 -16.55 7.00 33.09
N THR A 21 -16.74 7.05 34.39
CA THR A 21 -17.27 5.95 35.20
C THR A 21 -18.56 6.37 35.90
N CYS A 22 -19.58 5.53 35.79
CA CYS A 22 -20.87 5.75 36.43
C CYS A 22 -21.50 4.43 36.90
N ALA A 23 -22.15 4.44 38.07
CA ALA A 23 -22.99 3.34 38.50
C ALA A 23 -24.26 3.27 37.65
N VAL A 24 -24.60 2.09 37.17
CA VAL A 24 -25.75 1.85 36.31
C VAL A 24 -26.69 0.81 36.95
N PRO A 25 -27.99 0.79 36.59
CA PRO A 25 -28.92 -0.26 37.00
C PRO A 25 -28.53 -1.64 36.50
N SER A 26 -29.00 -2.68 37.17
CA SER A 26 -28.94 -4.04 36.66
C SER A 26 -30.03 -4.23 35.59
N GLY A 27 -29.65 -4.45 34.34
CA GLY A 27 -30.59 -4.62 33.22
C GLY A 27 -30.48 -3.50 32.17
N ALA A 28 -31.50 -3.41 31.31
CA ALA A 28 -31.53 -2.39 30.28
C ALA A 28 -31.77 -1.01 30.86
N PHE A 29 -31.13 0.00 30.36
CA PHE A 29 -31.26 1.41 30.73
C PHE A 29 -30.96 2.32 29.54
N THR A 30 -31.40 3.57 29.63
CA THR A 30 -31.03 4.61 28.66
C THR A 30 -30.00 5.53 29.28
N TRP A 31 -28.84 5.62 28.62
CA TRP A 31 -27.81 6.60 28.93
C TRP A 31 -27.94 7.80 27.99
N GLU A 32 -27.91 9.01 28.56
CA GLU A 32 -27.88 10.26 27.78
C GLU A 32 -26.71 11.11 28.28
N ALA A 33 -25.95 11.68 27.35
CA ALA A 33 -24.87 12.62 27.66
C ALA A 33 -24.90 13.80 26.69
N GLU A 34 -24.74 14.99 27.25
CA GLU A 34 -24.50 16.20 26.48
C GLU A 34 -23.03 16.59 26.62
N VAL A 35 -22.35 16.76 25.49
CA VAL A 35 -20.92 17.11 25.43
C VAL A 35 -20.73 18.36 24.56
N GLU A 36 -19.68 19.10 24.84
CA GLU A 36 -19.24 20.24 24.05
C GLU A 36 -17.81 20.00 23.57
N ILE A 37 -17.57 20.17 22.27
CA ILE A 37 -16.27 19.98 21.62
C ILE A 37 -15.99 21.14 20.68
N ASP A 38 -14.71 21.34 20.32
CA ASP A 38 -14.27 22.36 19.35
C ASP A 38 -13.59 21.69 18.14
N PRO A 39 -14.35 21.28 17.12
CA PRO A 39 -13.78 20.65 15.95
C PRO A 39 -12.83 21.55 15.13
N ALA A 40 -13.02 22.86 15.19
CA ALA A 40 -12.17 23.81 14.46
C ALA A 40 -10.73 23.88 15.02
N ALA A 41 -10.55 23.62 16.31
CA ALA A 41 -9.26 23.56 16.97
C ALA A 41 -8.57 22.19 16.86
N ASN A 42 -9.26 21.17 16.33
CA ASN A 42 -8.75 19.80 16.22
C ASN A 42 -7.81 19.66 15.02
N THR A 43 -6.50 19.63 15.28
CA THR A 43 -5.45 19.45 14.25
C THR A 43 -4.98 18.01 14.10
N SER A 44 -5.37 17.10 15.00
CA SER A 44 -4.99 15.68 14.93
C SER A 44 -5.69 14.93 13.79
N LEU A 45 -6.75 15.51 13.23
CA LEU A 45 -7.58 14.93 12.18
C LEU A 45 -8.17 13.57 12.58
N GLU A 46 -8.60 13.49 13.84
CA GLU A 46 -9.18 12.30 14.46
C GLU A 46 -10.38 12.69 15.32
N GLY A 47 -11.47 11.95 15.26
CA GLY A 47 -12.77 12.38 15.78
C GLY A 47 -13.46 13.33 14.80
N LEU A 48 -14.14 14.35 15.29
CA LEU A 48 -14.75 15.41 14.48
C LEU A 48 -13.79 16.59 14.35
N TYR A 49 -13.51 17.02 13.14
CA TYR A 49 -12.60 18.13 12.84
C TYR A 49 -13.06 18.94 11.64
N MET A 50 -12.35 20.00 11.30
CA MET A 50 -12.65 20.86 10.17
C MET A 50 -11.54 20.79 9.13
N SER A 51 -11.89 20.59 7.87
CA SER A 51 -11.03 20.69 6.69
C SER A 51 -11.62 21.72 5.73
N ASN A 52 -10.93 22.86 5.55
CA ASN A 52 -11.33 23.90 4.60
C ASN A 52 -12.81 24.38 4.73
N GLY A 53 -13.31 24.55 5.95
CA GLY A 53 -14.68 25.00 6.22
C GLY A 53 -15.74 23.89 6.22
N MET A 54 -15.34 22.64 5.96
CA MET A 54 -16.20 21.46 6.05
C MET A 54 -15.89 20.72 7.37
N TYR A 55 -16.92 20.38 8.13
CA TYR A 55 -16.80 19.43 9.24
C TYR A 55 -16.80 18.00 8.69
N CYS A 56 -15.90 17.18 9.17
CA CYS A 56 -15.83 15.76 8.83
C CYS A 56 -15.27 14.94 10.00
N THR A 57 -15.42 13.62 9.91
CA THR A 57 -15.00 12.70 10.96
C THR A 57 -13.93 11.72 10.47
N GLN A 58 -13.07 11.29 11.41
CA GLN A 58 -12.29 10.06 11.30
C GLN A 58 -12.35 9.32 12.64
N CYS A 59 -13.09 8.20 12.68
CA CYS A 59 -13.35 7.49 13.93
C CYS A 59 -12.54 6.19 14.08
N GLU A 60 -12.02 5.61 13.01
CA GLU A 60 -11.14 4.46 13.11
C GLU A 60 -9.72 4.89 13.53
N ALA A 61 -9.12 4.20 14.49
CA ALA A 61 -9.65 3.07 15.28
C ALA A 61 -10.45 3.52 16.52
N GLU A 62 -10.02 4.57 17.21
CA GLU A 62 -10.51 4.99 18.53
C GLU A 62 -10.88 6.50 18.56
N GLY A 63 -11.29 7.06 17.42
CA GLY A 63 -11.62 8.48 17.28
C GLY A 63 -13.02 8.86 17.77
N PHE A 64 -13.96 7.94 17.82
CA PHE A 64 -15.32 8.25 18.26
C PHE A 64 -15.36 8.73 19.71
N ARG A 65 -14.50 8.19 20.58
CA ARG A 65 -14.36 8.63 21.99
C ARG A 65 -13.90 10.07 22.14
N LYS A 66 -13.37 10.68 21.10
CA LYS A 66 -13.00 12.11 21.06
C LYS A 66 -14.20 13.01 20.75
N ILE A 67 -15.32 12.42 20.33
CA ILE A 67 -16.57 13.13 20.04
C ILE A 67 -17.48 13.12 21.26
N THR A 68 -17.70 11.92 21.84
CA THR A 68 -18.59 11.75 22.99
C THR A 68 -18.20 10.52 23.81
N TYR A 69 -18.81 10.39 24.99
CA TYR A 69 -18.66 9.21 25.86
C TYR A 69 -19.52 8.07 25.36
N TYR A 70 -18.88 7.01 24.87
CA TYR A 70 -19.52 5.83 24.28
C TYR A 70 -18.60 4.61 24.48
N PRO A 71 -19.13 3.37 24.57
CA PRO A 71 -18.31 2.15 24.57
C PRO A 71 -17.64 1.95 23.20
N ASP A 72 -16.55 2.68 22.96
CA ASP A 72 -15.83 2.76 21.68
C ASP A 72 -14.93 1.54 21.50
N ARG A 73 -15.58 0.40 21.22
CA ARG A 73 -14.96 -0.91 20.97
C ARG A 73 -15.59 -1.53 19.73
N PRO A 74 -14.82 -2.24 18.92
CA PRO A 74 -15.34 -2.81 17.66
C PRO A 74 -16.39 -3.92 17.85
N ASP A 75 -16.47 -4.58 19.02
CA ASP A 75 -17.47 -5.59 19.34
C ASP A 75 -18.78 -5.02 19.94
N VAL A 76 -18.83 -3.72 20.23
CA VAL A 76 -20.05 -3.04 20.66
C VAL A 76 -20.75 -2.48 19.44
N MET A 77 -21.80 -3.18 19.01
CA MET A 77 -22.52 -2.90 17.78
C MET A 77 -23.94 -2.46 18.06
N ALA A 78 -24.40 -1.42 17.37
CA ALA A 78 -25.76 -0.91 17.48
C ALA A 78 -26.21 -0.25 16.17
N PRO A 79 -27.54 -0.18 15.90
CA PRO A 79 -28.10 0.73 14.90
C PRO A 79 -27.89 2.18 15.35
N PHE A 80 -27.66 3.08 14.39
CA PHE A 80 -27.48 4.51 14.65
C PHE A 80 -28.55 5.31 13.95
N THR A 81 -29.16 6.26 14.69
CA THR A 81 -29.97 7.34 14.12
C THR A 81 -29.29 8.65 14.48
N VAL A 82 -29.01 9.48 13.48
CA VAL A 82 -28.24 10.72 13.64
C VAL A 82 -29.04 11.89 13.11
N ARG A 83 -29.27 12.89 13.95
CA ARG A 83 -29.80 14.19 13.56
C ARG A 83 -28.71 15.23 13.61
N ILE A 84 -28.49 15.93 12.49
CA ILE A 84 -27.52 17.02 12.35
C ILE A 84 -28.33 18.32 12.21
N GLU A 85 -27.99 19.34 13.00
CA GLU A 85 -28.52 20.70 12.89
C GLU A 85 -27.40 21.67 12.58
N SER A 86 -27.49 22.41 11.47
CA SER A 86 -26.50 23.37 11.02
C SER A 86 -27.05 24.24 9.90
N ASP A 87 -26.53 25.47 9.77
CA ASP A 87 -26.79 26.35 8.63
C ASP A 87 -26.06 25.94 7.34
N LEU A 88 -25.15 24.95 7.40
CA LEU A 88 -24.43 24.44 6.23
C LEU A 88 -25.40 23.67 5.32
N PRO A 89 -25.23 23.77 3.97
CA PRO A 89 -26.22 23.25 3.04
C PRO A 89 -26.25 21.73 2.88
N VAL A 90 -25.13 21.04 3.13
CA VAL A 90 -25.00 19.59 3.02
C VAL A 90 -24.72 18.99 4.38
N LEU A 91 -25.59 18.08 4.83
CA LEU A 91 -25.52 17.41 6.13
C LEU A 91 -25.66 15.91 5.91
N LEU A 92 -24.58 15.16 6.11
CA LEU A 92 -24.49 13.72 5.80
C LEU A 92 -24.11 12.91 7.03
N SER A 93 -24.65 11.70 7.12
CA SER A 93 -24.23 10.68 8.07
C SER A 93 -24.43 9.28 7.48
N ASN A 94 -24.23 8.25 8.31
CA ASN A 94 -24.33 6.86 7.90
C ASN A 94 -25.75 6.42 7.57
N GLY A 95 -25.87 5.43 6.70
CA GLY A 95 -27.14 4.76 6.41
C GLY A 95 -27.98 5.46 5.35
N ASN A 96 -29.31 5.33 5.48
CA ASN A 96 -30.27 5.93 4.57
C ASN A 96 -30.76 7.26 5.11
N PRO A 97 -31.11 8.23 4.23
CA PRO A 97 -31.74 9.46 4.67
C PRO A 97 -33.14 9.17 5.24
N LEU A 98 -33.48 9.72 6.40
CA LEU A 98 -34.74 9.55 7.08
C LEU A 98 -35.68 10.77 6.89
N SER A 99 -35.14 11.95 7.19
CA SER A 99 -35.84 13.22 6.97
C SER A 99 -34.85 14.38 6.82
N SER A 100 -35.27 15.45 6.18
CA SER A 100 -34.48 16.68 6.10
C SER A 100 -35.40 17.90 5.98
N GLY A 101 -34.87 19.08 6.36
CA GLY A 101 -35.56 20.35 6.27
C GLY A 101 -34.60 21.52 6.36
N ALA A 102 -35.13 22.73 6.53
CA ALA A 102 -34.28 23.90 6.70
C ALA A 102 -33.42 23.78 7.99
N GLY A 103 -32.12 23.69 7.83
CA GLY A 103 -31.18 23.65 8.95
C GLY A 103 -31.03 22.30 9.65
N PHE A 104 -31.57 21.19 9.08
CA PHE A 104 -31.34 19.86 9.65
C PHE A 104 -31.41 18.72 8.62
N ALA A 105 -30.77 17.59 8.96
CA ALA A 105 -30.93 16.29 8.31
C ALA A 105 -30.91 15.16 9.35
N GLU A 106 -31.72 14.13 9.10
CA GLU A 106 -31.75 12.89 9.89
C GLU A 106 -31.40 11.69 9.02
N TRP A 107 -30.52 10.85 9.54
CA TRP A 107 -30.01 9.64 8.90
C TRP A 107 -30.21 8.45 9.81
N GLN A 108 -30.45 7.29 9.23
CA GLN A 108 -30.56 6.03 9.96
C GLN A 108 -29.75 4.93 9.27
N ASP A 109 -28.84 4.35 10.02
CA ASP A 109 -28.21 3.10 9.66
C ASP A 109 -28.92 1.96 10.39
N PRO A 110 -29.70 1.13 9.67
CA PRO A 110 -30.44 0.03 10.28
C PRO A 110 -29.54 -1.16 10.67
N TRP A 111 -28.35 -1.22 10.10
CA TRP A 111 -27.42 -2.30 10.36
C TRP A 111 -26.61 -2.00 11.63
N PRO A 112 -26.55 -2.96 12.59
CA PRO A 112 -25.69 -2.79 13.75
C PRO A 112 -24.23 -2.61 13.32
N LYS A 113 -23.58 -1.55 13.82
CA LYS A 113 -22.18 -1.26 13.56
C LYS A 113 -21.47 -0.79 14.83
N PRO A 114 -20.14 -0.99 14.92
CA PRO A 114 -19.32 -0.37 15.95
C PRO A 114 -19.16 1.15 15.68
N ALA A 115 -18.78 1.88 16.73
CA ALA A 115 -18.64 3.33 16.67
C ALA A 115 -17.53 3.80 15.71
N TYR A 116 -16.53 2.99 15.43
CA TYR A 116 -15.45 3.39 14.51
C TYR A 116 -15.94 3.61 13.07
N LEU A 117 -17.09 3.06 12.70
CA LEU A 117 -17.72 3.25 11.38
C LEU A 117 -18.64 4.47 11.32
N PHE A 118 -18.80 5.19 12.42
CA PHE A 118 -19.57 6.44 12.44
C PHE A 118 -18.91 7.50 11.58
N ALA A 119 -19.74 8.21 10.81
CA ALA A 119 -19.31 9.39 10.06
C ALA A 119 -20.35 10.50 10.10
N LEU A 120 -19.84 11.73 10.08
CA LEU A 120 -20.63 12.95 9.95
C LEU A 120 -19.85 13.91 9.04
N VAL A 121 -20.57 14.50 8.07
CA VAL A 121 -20.04 15.56 7.22
C VAL A 121 -21.04 16.69 7.15
N ALA A 122 -20.54 17.93 7.32
CA ALA A 122 -21.35 19.14 7.15
C ALA A 122 -20.53 20.21 6.42
N GLY A 123 -21.00 20.69 5.26
CA GLY A 123 -20.21 21.65 4.46
C GLY A 123 -20.93 22.23 3.26
N GLU A 124 -20.24 23.15 2.60
CA GLU A 124 -20.60 23.65 1.28
C GLU A 124 -20.05 22.71 0.21
N LEU A 125 -20.82 21.68 -0.15
CA LEU A 125 -20.43 20.62 -1.06
C LEU A 125 -21.37 20.53 -2.25
N ILE A 126 -20.85 20.01 -3.36
CA ILE A 126 -21.59 19.72 -4.58
C ILE A 126 -21.61 18.20 -4.77
N ALA A 127 -22.80 17.64 -4.99
CA ALA A 127 -22.96 16.23 -5.29
C ALA A 127 -22.74 15.97 -6.78
N HIS A 128 -21.94 14.95 -7.08
CA HIS A 128 -21.88 14.32 -8.39
C HIS A 128 -22.69 13.02 -8.33
N PRO A 129 -23.96 13.04 -8.80
CA PRO A 129 -24.90 11.93 -8.60
C PRO A 129 -24.83 10.90 -9.73
N ASP A 130 -25.08 9.64 -9.39
CA ASP A 130 -25.32 8.53 -10.33
C ASP A 130 -26.19 7.48 -9.62
N ARG A 131 -26.37 6.32 -10.24
CA ARG A 131 -27.11 5.19 -9.68
C ARG A 131 -26.51 3.86 -10.12
N PHE A 132 -26.76 2.84 -9.34
CA PHE A 132 -26.45 1.46 -9.66
C PHE A 132 -27.69 0.58 -9.46
N ILE A 133 -27.93 -0.34 -10.39
CA ILE A 133 -29.00 -1.34 -10.25
C ILE A 133 -28.34 -2.66 -9.87
N THR A 134 -28.65 -3.16 -8.67
CA THR A 134 -28.12 -4.44 -8.18
C THR A 134 -28.66 -5.61 -8.98
N LYS A 135 -28.04 -6.77 -8.84
CA LYS A 135 -28.44 -8.00 -9.50
C LYS A 135 -29.89 -8.43 -9.18
N SER A 136 -30.36 -8.13 -7.97
CA SER A 136 -31.76 -8.36 -7.56
C SER A 136 -32.75 -7.29 -8.08
N GLY A 137 -32.27 -6.24 -8.77
CA GLY A 137 -33.07 -5.16 -9.34
C GLY A 137 -33.30 -3.96 -8.42
N LYS A 138 -32.64 -3.89 -7.26
CA LYS A 138 -32.70 -2.75 -6.36
C LYS A 138 -31.90 -1.57 -6.94
N GLU A 139 -32.51 -0.38 -6.95
CA GLU A 139 -31.80 0.86 -7.30
C GLU A 139 -31.06 1.41 -6.08
N VAL A 140 -29.79 1.73 -6.23
CA VAL A 140 -28.93 2.38 -5.23
C VAL A 140 -28.52 3.74 -5.77
N ALA A 141 -28.81 4.81 -5.02
CA ALA A 141 -28.34 6.15 -5.34
C ALA A 141 -26.84 6.27 -4.98
N LEU A 142 -26.05 6.82 -5.90
CA LEU A 142 -24.62 7.01 -5.71
C LEU A 142 -24.30 8.50 -5.76
N ASN A 143 -23.45 9.00 -4.84
CA ASN A 143 -22.98 10.38 -4.88
C ASN A 143 -21.49 10.45 -4.53
N ILE A 144 -20.77 11.31 -5.24
CA ILE A 144 -19.46 11.80 -4.81
C ILE A 144 -19.63 13.29 -4.47
N TYR A 145 -19.41 13.65 -3.21
CA TYR A 145 -19.47 15.02 -2.73
C TYR A 145 -18.10 15.65 -2.75
N VAL A 146 -18.01 16.81 -3.37
CA VAL A 146 -16.77 17.55 -3.53
C VAL A 146 -16.95 19.03 -3.21
N ARG A 147 -15.85 19.72 -2.96
CA ARG A 147 -15.88 21.18 -2.88
C ARG A 147 -16.17 21.78 -4.26
N PRO A 148 -16.77 23.00 -4.32
CA PRO A 148 -16.96 23.72 -5.57
C PRO A 148 -15.63 23.86 -6.34
N GLY A 149 -15.61 23.49 -7.62
CA GLY A 149 -14.46 23.52 -8.51
C GLY A 149 -13.79 22.16 -8.74
N ASP A 150 -14.30 21.09 -8.13
CA ASP A 150 -13.79 19.70 -8.32
C ASP A 150 -14.81 18.78 -9.02
N GLU A 151 -15.92 19.31 -9.48
CA GLU A 151 -17.05 18.55 -10.05
C GLU A 151 -16.66 17.76 -11.29
N ASP A 152 -15.73 18.27 -12.08
CA ASP A 152 -15.23 17.68 -13.32
C ASP A 152 -14.20 16.55 -13.10
N LYS A 153 -13.84 16.25 -11.85
CA LYS A 153 -12.86 15.22 -11.48
C LYS A 153 -13.48 13.96 -10.90
N CYS A 154 -14.82 13.82 -10.94
CA CYS A 154 -15.55 12.74 -10.26
C CYS A 154 -15.86 11.54 -11.17
N ASP A 155 -15.86 11.71 -12.48
CA ASP A 155 -16.37 10.70 -13.43
C ASP A 155 -15.65 9.36 -13.31
N PHE A 156 -14.31 9.38 -13.23
CA PHE A 156 -13.53 8.15 -13.11
C PHE A 156 -13.80 7.42 -11.79
N GLY A 157 -13.85 8.14 -10.69
CA GLY A 157 -14.17 7.59 -9.37
C GLY A 157 -15.58 6.97 -9.33
N MET A 158 -16.56 7.63 -9.92
CA MET A 158 -17.93 7.09 -10.03
C MET A 158 -17.97 5.81 -10.87
N GLY A 159 -17.26 5.80 -11.99
CA GLY A 159 -17.13 4.60 -12.83
C GLY A 159 -16.44 3.45 -12.08
N ALA A 160 -15.40 3.73 -11.30
CA ALA A 160 -14.71 2.76 -10.47
C ALA A 160 -15.63 2.14 -9.40
N LEU A 161 -16.44 2.97 -8.74
CA LEU A 161 -17.44 2.50 -7.77
C LEU A 161 -18.44 1.52 -8.42
N LYS A 162 -18.99 1.86 -9.58
CA LYS A 162 -19.95 1.00 -10.31
C LYS A 162 -19.31 -0.32 -10.75
N ARG A 163 -18.04 -0.29 -11.21
CA ARG A 163 -17.29 -1.51 -11.54
C ARG A 163 -17.04 -2.38 -10.31
N SER A 164 -16.73 -1.77 -9.17
CA SER A 164 -16.53 -2.47 -7.90
C SER A 164 -17.81 -3.16 -7.41
N MET A 165 -18.95 -2.45 -7.46
CA MET A 165 -20.25 -3.00 -7.09
C MET A 165 -20.61 -4.20 -7.97
N LYS A 166 -20.45 -4.07 -9.29
CA LYS A 166 -20.73 -5.16 -10.23
C LYS A 166 -19.81 -6.36 -10.01
N TRP A 167 -18.53 -6.12 -9.81
CA TRP A 167 -17.56 -7.19 -9.60
C TRP A 167 -17.83 -7.97 -8.32
N ASP A 168 -18.21 -7.30 -7.24
CA ASP A 168 -18.54 -7.96 -5.97
C ASP A 168 -19.79 -8.85 -6.09
N GLU A 169 -20.79 -8.42 -6.86
CA GLU A 169 -21.96 -9.24 -7.19
C GLU A 169 -21.60 -10.47 -8.04
N ASP A 170 -20.70 -10.29 -9.02
CA ASP A 170 -20.36 -11.34 -9.97
C ASP A 170 -19.38 -12.37 -9.38
N VAL A 171 -18.39 -11.93 -8.60
CA VAL A 171 -17.30 -12.77 -8.10
C VAL A 171 -17.59 -13.33 -6.71
N TYR A 172 -18.11 -12.50 -5.80
CA TYR A 172 -18.39 -12.88 -4.41
C TYR A 172 -19.88 -13.04 -4.09
N GLY A 173 -20.76 -12.70 -5.05
CA GLY A 173 -22.21 -12.83 -4.88
C GLY A 173 -22.78 -11.86 -3.84
N ARG A 174 -22.14 -10.73 -3.59
CA ARG A 174 -22.53 -9.78 -2.53
C ARG A 174 -23.10 -8.50 -3.12
N GLU A 175 -24.38 -8.24 -2.84
CA GLU A 175 -25.05 -6.99 -3.20
C GLU A 175 -24.91 -5.94 -2.10
N TYR A 176 -25.02 -4.66 -2.48
CA TYR A 176 -25.04 -3.57 -1.53
C TYR A 176 -26.37 -3.51 -0.76
N ASP A 177 -26.31 -3.20 0.51
CA ASP A 177 -27.40 -3.42 1.46
C ASP A 177 -28.16 -2.15 1.91
N LEU A 178 -27.71 -0.95 1.50
CA LEU A 178 -28.39 0.33 1.72
C LEU A 178 -28.99 0.87 0.41
N ASP A 179 -29.81 1.92 0.49
CA ASP A 179 -30.44 2.54 -0.68
C ASP A 179 -29.56 3.66 -1.29
N ILE A 180 -28.49 4.04 -0.59
CA ILE A 180 -27.59 5.11 -0.98
C ILE A 180 -26.15 4.77 -0.61
N PHE A 181 -25.21 5.17 -1.46
CA PHE A 181 -23.77 5.12 -1.20
C PHE A 181 -23.16 6.48 -1.48
N ASN A 182 -22.60 7.09 -0.45
CA ASN A 182 -21.97 8.41 -0.54
C ASN A 182 -20.45 8.30 -0.34
N ILE A 183 -19.71 9.05 -1.15
CA ILE A 183 -18.28 9.33 -0.99
C ILE A 183 -18.12 10.82 -0.78
N VAL A 184 -17.26 11.22 0.14
CA VAL A 184 -16.88 12.63 0.37
C VAL A 184 -15.38 12.80 0.20
N ALA A 185 -14.95 13.72 -0.66
CA ALA A 185 -13.54 14.08 -0.84
C ALA A 185 -13.11 15.11 0.21
N VAL A 186 -12.04 14.81 0.93
CA VAL A 186 -11.47 15.64 2.00
C VAL A 186 -9.98 15.87 1.74
N ASP A 187 -9.49 17.10 1.91
CA ASP A 187 -8.09 17.42 1.65
C ASP A 187 -7.16 17.14 2.83
N ASP A 188 -7.65 17.39 4.06
CA ASP A 188 -6.89 17.15 5.27
C ASP A 188 -7.34 15.82 5.87
N PHE A 189 -6.65 14.75 5.51
CA PHE A 189 -6.99 13.39 5.90
C PHE A 189 -5.72 12.56 6.12
N ASN A 190 -5.62 11.89 7.26
CA ASN A 190 -4.42 11.12 7.62
C ASN A 190 -4.24 9.85 6.79
N MET A 191 -5.34 9.27 6.30
CA MET A 191 -5.39 8.02 5.57
C MET A 191 -5.61 8.26 4.07
N GLY A 192 -5.72 7.18 3.29
CA GLY A 192 -6.16 7.22 1.90
C GLY A 192 -7.68 7.35 1.80
N ALA A 193 -8.39 6.51 2.52
CA ALA A 193 -9.85 6.53 2.61
C ALA A 193 -10.33 5.81 3.89
N MET A 194 -11.66 5.80 4.10
CA MET A 194 -12.32 5.15 5.24
C MET A 194 -13.69 4.63 4.83
N GLU A 195 -13.95 3.38 5.19
CA GLU A 195 -15.14 2.61 4.83
C GLU A 195 -16.41 2.92 5.64
N ASN A 196 -16.54 4.06 6.27
CA ASN A 196 -17.70 4.39 7.09
C ASN A 196 -19.01 4.00 6.38
N LYS A 197 -19.87 3.24 7.06
CA LYS A 197 -21.06 2.61 6.48
C LYS A 197 -21.97 3.61 5.75
N GLY A 198 -22.08 3.47 4.43
CA GLY A 198 -22.91 4.32 3.59
C GLY A 198 -22.36 5.73 3.32
N LEU A 199 -21.29 6.15 4.00
CA LEU A 199 -20.66 7.46 3.87
C LEU A 199 -19.13 7.31 3.95
N ASN A 200 -18.51 6.85 2.87
CA ASN A 200 -17.07 6.74 2.78
C ASN A 200 -16.42 8.12 2.71
N ILE A 201 -15.33 8.29 3.44
CA ILE A 201 -14.53 9.53 3.40
C ILE A 201 -13.19 9.23 2.74
N PHE A 202 -12.87 10.01 1.72
CA PHE A 202 -11.68 9.82 0.90
C PHE A 202 -10.77 11.04 0.97
N ASN A 203 -9.49 10.80 1.14
CA ASN A 203 -8.50 11.80 0.75
C ASN A 203 -8.76 12.20 -0.70
N SER A 204 -8.82 13.50 -1.00
CA SER A 204 -9.11 14.01 -2.35
C SER A 204 -8.22 13.37 -3.42
N SER A 205 -6.95 13.09 -3.10
CA SER A 205 -5.99 12.43 -4.00
C SER A 205 -6.33 10.96 -4.31
N CYS A 206 -7.29 10.37 -3.60
CA CYS A 206 -7.71 8.98 -3.76
C CYS A 206 -9.08 8.81 -4.42
N VAL A 207 -9.71 9.90 -4.88
CA VAL A 207 -11.00 9.85 -5.56
C VAL A 207 -11.08 10.80 -6.75
N LEU A 208 -10.41 11.95 -6.71
CA LEU A 208 -10.45 12.96 -7.77
C LEU A 208 -9.40 12.68 -8.84
N ALA A 209 -9.82 12.61 -10.09
CA ALA A 209 -8.95 12.38 -11.23
C ALA A 209 -9.37 13.14 -12.50
N SER A 210 -8.38 13.66 -13.20
CA SER A 210 -8.51 14.10 -14.58
C SER A 210 -7.21 13.79 -15.35
N PRO A 211 -7.23 13.66 -16.67
CA PRO A 211 -6.01 13.42 -17.45
C PRO A 211 -4.91 14.47 -17.22
N GLU A 212 -5.31 15.70 -16.96
CA GLU A 212 -4.41 16.84 -16.79
C GLU A 212 -3.74 16.83 -15.39
N THR A 213 -4.43 16.33 -14.38
CA THR A 213 -3.98 16.40 -12.98
C THR A 213 -3.48 15.07 -12.41
N SER A 214 -3.84 13.96 -13.05
CA SER A 214 -3.61 12.60 -12.53
C SER A 214 -2.77 11.76 -13.49
N THR A 215 -1.83 11.01 -12.93
CA THR A 215 -1.03 10.02 -13.68
C THR A 215 -1.78 8.70 -13.82
N ASP A 216 -1.35 7.82 -14.73
CA ASP A 216 -1.89 6.46 -14.86
C ASP A 216 -1.87 5.70 -13.54
N SER A 217 -0.80 5.86 -12.74
CA SER A 217 -0.72 5.24 -11.41
C SER A 217 -1.71 5.86 -10.41
N ASN A 218 -2.08 7.15 -10.55
CA ASN A 218 -3.14 7.73 -9.75
C ASN A 218 -4.51 7.14 -10.12
N PHE A 219 -4.81 6.96 -11.40
CA PHE A 219 -6.05 6.34 -11.87
C PHE A 219 -6.18 4.89 -11.35
N GLU A 220 -5.13 4.08 -11.48
CA GLU A 220 -5.13 2.71 -10.96
C GLU A 220 -5.32 2.69 -9.43
N ARG A 221 -4.60 3.55 -8.70
CA ARG A 221 -4.73 3.66 -7.26
C ARG A 221 -6.12 4.10 -6.82
N ILE A 222 -6.74 5.06 -7.49
CA ILE A 222 -8.10 5.52 -7.21
C ILE A 222 -9.09 4.37 -7.40
N GLU A 223 -9.00 3.64 -8.50
CA GLU A 223 -9.85 2.48 -8.78
C GLU A 223 -9.71 1.40 -7.71
N ALA A 224 -8.47 1.08 -7.31
CA ALA A 224 -8.18 0.09 -6.28
C ALA A 224 -8.69 0.51 -4.89
N ILE A 225 -8.51 1.77 -4.48
CA ILE A 225 -8.96 2.26 -3.17
C ILE A 225 -10.49 2.35 -3.12
N ILE A 226 -11.14 2.82 -4.16
CA ILE A 226 -12.61 2.84 -4.22
C ILE A 226 -13.16 1.41 -4.09
N ALA A 227 -12.56 0.44 -4.75
CA ALA A 227 -12.91 -0.96 -4.61
C ALA A 227 -12.67 -1.47 -3.19
N HIS A 228 -11.53 -1.16 -2.60
CA HIS A 228 -11.18 -1.51 -1.22
C HIS A 228 -12.25 -1.04 -0.23
N GLU A 229 -12.60 0.24 -0.25
CA GLU A 229 -13.59 0.80 0.68
C GLU A 229 -15.00 0.25 0.41
N TYR A 230 -15.35 0.03 -0.85
CA TYR A 230 -16.63 -0.60 -1.16
C TYR A 230 -16.68 -2.06 -0.67
N PHE A 231 -15.62 -2.83 -0.86
CA PHE A 231 -15.57 -4.24 -0.43
C PHE A 231 -15.63 -4.40 1.09
N HIS A 232 -15.19 -3.41 1.83
CA HIS A 232 -15.37 -3.37 3.28
C HIS A 232 -16.83 -3.43 3.71
N ASN A 233 -17.79 -3.11 2.85
CA ASN A 233 -19.20 -3.19 3.22
C ASN A 233 -19.58 -4.56 3.78
N TRP A 234 -19.03 -5.64 3.23
CA TRP A 234 -19.18 -7.00 3.74
C TRP A 234 -18.01 -7.44 4.61
N THR A 235 -16.78 -7.15 4.22
CA THR A 235 -15.57 -7.56 4.95
C THR A 235 -15.02 -6.40 5.80
N GLY A 236 -15.70 -6.13 6.89
CA GLY A 236 -15.41 -5.06 7.84
C GLY A 236 -16.65 -4.45 8.46
N ASN A 237 -17.69 -4.14 7.67
CA ASN A 237 -18.89 -3.48 8.13
C ASN A 237 -19.99 -4.47 8.54
N ARG A 238 -20.45 -5.34 7.64
CA ARG A 238 -21.43 -6.40 7.96
C ARG A 238 -20.82 -7.45 8.88
N ILE A 239 -19.59 -7.85 8.63
CA ILE A 239 -18.78 -8.68 9.52
C ILE A 239 -17.61 -7.81 10.00
N THR A 240 -17.61 -7.46 11.27
CA THR A 240 -16.57 -6.62 11.86
C THR A 240 -15.59 -7.44 12.70
N CYS A 241 -14.61 -6.78 13.33
CA CYS A 241 -13.60 -7.41 14.17
C CYS A 241 -14.04 -7.40 15.64
N ARG A 242 -13.82 -8.51 16.38
CA ARG A 242 -14.08 -8.55 17.82
C ARG A 242 -13.23 -7.55 18.59
N ASP A 243 -11.98 -7.39 18.19
CA ASP A 243 -11.00 -6.49 18.79
C ASP A 243 -9.96 -6.08 17.74
N TRP A 244 -9.13 -5.08 18.08
CA TRP A 244 -8.15 -4.54 17.14
C TRP A 244 -6.98 -5.47 16.82
N PHE A 245 -6.77 -6.57 17.59
CA PHE A 245 -5.82 -7.60 17.22
C PHE A 245 -6.28 -8.38 15.98
N GLN A 246 -7.57 -8.40 15.69
CA GLN A 246 -8.16 -9.05 14.52
C GLN A 246 -8.15 -8.15 13.27
N LEU A 247 -7.48 -6.99 13.28
CA LEU A 247 -7.51 -6.00 12.21
C LEU A 247 -7.23 -6.60 10.82
N CYS A 248 -6.28 -7.56 10.71
CA CYS A 248 -5.98 -8.25 9.47
C CYS A 248 -7.17 -9.04 8.89
N LEU A 249 -8.17 -9.38 9.70
CA LEU A 249 -9.36 -10.09 9.25
C LEU A 249 -10.17 -9.24 8.26
N LYS A 250 -10.29 -7.95 8.51
CA LYS A 250 -10.93 -7.04 7.55
C LYS A 250 -9.93 -6.50 6.53
N GLU A 251 -8.78 -6.02 6.94
CA GLU A 251 -7.84 -5.35 6.05
C GLU A 251 -7.14 -6.32 5.09
N GLY A 252 -6.62 -7.43 5.60
CA GLY A 252 -5.96 -8.42 4.75
C GLY A 252 -6.92 -9.04 3.73
N LEU A 253 -8.15 -9.35 4.12
CA LEU A 253 -9.16 -9.90 3.20
C LEU A 253 -9.59 -8.85 2.17
N THR A 254 -9.77 -7.61 2.58
CA THR A 254 -10.19 -6.54 1.66
C THR A 254 -9.08 -6.14 0.70
N VAL A 255 -7.81 -6.10 1.13
CA VAL A 255 -6.65 -5.94 0.23
C VAL A 255 -6.57 -7.09 -0.77
N PHE A 256 -6.75 -8.34 -0.34
CA PHE A 256 -6.77 -9.47 -1.26
C PHE A 256 -7.86 -9.33 -2.33
N ARG A 257 -9.04 -8.88 -1.94
CA ARG A 257 -10.17 -8.66 -2.86
C ARG A 257 -9.91 -7.49 -3.82
N ASP A 258 -9.34 -6.37 -3.35
CA ASP A 258 -9.00 -5.24 -4.22
C ASP A 258 -7.88 -5.58 -5.21
N GLN A 259 -6.91 -6.40 -4.81
CA GLN A 259 -5.88 -6.92 -5.69
C GLN A 259 -6.46 -7.83 -6.79
N GLN A 260 -7.39 -8.72 -6.45
CA GLN A 260 -8.11 -9.53 -7.44
C GLN A 260 -8.91 -8.64 -8.41
N PHE A 261 -9.66 -7.69 -7.89
CA PHE A 261 -10.42 -6.74 -8.70
C PHE A 261 -9.52 -5.96 -9.67
N THR A 262 -8.42 -5.42 -9.19
CA THR A 262 -7.49 -4.65 -10.04
C THR A 262 -6.84 -5.54 -11.10
N ALA A 263 -6.50 -6.78 -10.77
CA ALA A 263 -5.99 -7.76 -11.73
C ALA A 263 -7.01 -8.05 -12.84
N ASP A 264 -8.28 -8.24 -12.48
CA ASP A 264 -9.37 -8.49 -13.45
C ASP A 264 -9.68 -7.25 -14.31
N MET A 265 -9.57 -6.05 -13.75
CA MET A 265 -9.83 -4.80 -14.48
C MET A 265 -8.68 -4.41 -15.43
N ARG A 266 -7.45 -4.88 -15.16
CA ARG A 266 -6.24 -4.41 -15.86
C ARG A 266 -5.42 -5.56 -16.42
N SER A 267 -4.46 -6.07 -15.66
CA SER A 267 -3.54 -7.14 -16.08
C SER A 267 -3.07 -7.92 -14.86
N GLU A 268 -3.46 -9.19 -14.75
CA GLU A 268 -3.09 -10.06 -13.63
C GLU A 268 -1.55 -10.16 -13.46
N PRO A 269 -0.76 -10.45 -14.52
CA PRO A 269 0.70 -10.57 -14.37
C PRO A 269 1.36 -9.26 -13.89
N VAL A 270 0.95 -8.13 -14.46
CA VAL A 270 1.48 -6.81 -14.11
C VAL A 270 1.09 -6.46 -12.67
N LYS A 271 -0.17 -6.68 -12.30
CA LYS A 271 -0.65 -6.44 -10.93
C LYS A 271 0.11 -7.29 -9.93
N ARG A 272 0.30 -8.59 -10.20
CA ARG A 272 1.05 -9.47 -9.30
C ARG A 272 2.49 -8.99 -9.08
N ILE A 273 3.18 -8.56 -10.12
CA ILE A 273 4.54 -8.00 -10.02
C ILE A 273 4.53 -6.74 -9.15
N THR A 274 3.60 -5.83 -9.39
CA THR A 274 3.54 -4.56 -8.62
C THR A 274 3.17 -4.79 -7.16
N ASP A 275 2.28 -5.74 -6.85
CA ASP A 275 1.94 -6.12 -5.47
C ASP A 275 3.15 -6.70 -4.73
N VAL A 276 3.93 -7.57 -5.39
CA VAL A 276 5.13 -8.15 -4.79
C VAL A 276 6.23 -7.09 -4.61
N LEU A 277 6.37 -6.15 -5.54
CA LEU A 277 7.30 -5.02 -5.37
C LEU A 277 6.92 -4.16 -4.15
N ALA A 278 5.65 -3.86 -3.97
CA ALA A 278 5.15 -3.14 -2.79
C ALA A 278 5.37 -3.93 -1.50
N LEU A 279 5.07 -5.24 -1.51
CA LEU A 279 5.30 -6.13 -0.38
C LEU A 279 6.79 -6.14 0.03
N ARG A 280 7.69 -6.36 -0.91
CA ARG A 280 9.15 -6.39 -0.66
C ARG A 280 9.70 -5.04 -0.21
N GLY A 281 9.26 -3.96 -0.85
CA GLY A 281 9.73 -2.60 -0.56
C GLY A 281 9.27 -2.04 0.79
N ARG A 282 8.15 -2.50 1.32
CA ARG A 282 7.55 -2.01 2.56
C ARG A 282 7.48 -3.07 3.63
N GLN A 283 6.81 -4.19 3.36
CA GLN A 283 6.49 -5.20 4.35
C GLN A 283 7.71 -6.06 4.73
N PHE A 284 8.54 -6.46 3.76
CA PHE A 284 9.77 -7.20 4.08
C PHE A 284 10.73 -6.34 4.89
N ARG A 285 10.82 -5.05 4.60
CA ARG A 285 11.60 -4.10 5.39
C ARG A 285 11.09 -4.02 6.83
N GLU A 286 9.79 -3.93 7.03
CA GLU A 286 9.14 -3.93 8.33
C GLU A 286 9.36 -5.26 9.07
N ASP A 287 9.16 -6.38 8.38
CA ASP A 287 9.23 -7.73 8.94
C ASP A 287 10.66 -8.19 9.31
N ASN A 288 11.67 -7.57 8.70
CA ASN A 288 13.09 -7.86 8.95
C ASN A 288 13.79 -6.79 9.79
N GLY A 289 13.03 -5.89 10.41
CA GLY A 289 13.54 -4.76 11.20
C GLY A 289 12.98 -4.70 12.62
N PRO A 290 13.26 -3.59 13.32
CA PRO A 290 12.85 -3.40 14.71
C PRO A 290 11.33 -3.25 14.89
N LEU A 291 10.60 -2.97 13.81
CA LEU A 291 9.14 -2.83 13.81
C LEU A 291 8.41 -4.14 13.51
N ALA A 292 9.13 -5.25 13.33
CA ALA A 292 8.54 -6.55 13.03
C ALA A 292 7.49 -6.95 14.09
N HIS A 293 6.34 -7.43 13.61
CA HIS A 293 5.24 -7.90 14.43
C HIS A 293 4.44 -8.96 13.67
N PRO A 294 3.66 -9.81 14.35
CA PRO A 294 2.79 -10.76 13.68
C PRO A 294 1.70 -10.07 12.86
N VAL A 295 1.15 -10.76 11.86
CA VAL A 295 -0.03 -10.31 11.11
C VAL A 295 -1.22 -10.05 12.05
N ARG A 296 -1.37 -10.87 13.08
CA ARG A 296 -2.22 -10.62 14.25
C ARG A 296 -1.36 -10.19 15.43
N PRO A 297 -1.18 -8.87 15.69
CA PRO A 297 -0.40 -8.38 16.81
C PRO A 297 -0.94 -8.90 18.15
N GLU A 298 -0.08 -9.01 19.14
CA GLU A 298 -0.46 -9.48 20.48
C GLU A 298 -0.48 -8.35 21.52
N SER A 299 0.10 -7.20 21.18
CA SER A 299 0.14 -6.02 22.04
C SER A 299 0.36 -4.75 21.24
N PHE A 300 -0.15 -3.64 21.72
CA PHE A 300 0.11 -2.29 21.22
C PHE A 300 -0.01 -1.25 22.35
N VAL A 301 0.64 -0.12 22.19
CA VAL A 301 0.41 1.07 23.00
C VAL A 301 -0.61 1.97 22.29
N GLU A 302 -0.43 2.18 21.00
CA GLU A 302 -1.31 2.95 20.14
C GLU A 302 -1.67 2.12 18.89
N ILE A 303 -2.95 1.78 18.75
CA ILE A 303 -3.41 0.91 17.66
C ILE A 303 -3.17 1.52 16.26
N ASN A 304 -3.21 2.85 16.13
CA ASN A 304 -2.96 3.52 14.85
C ASN A 304 -1.57 3.20 14.26
N ASN A 305 -0.61 2.82 15.10
CA ASN A 305 0.72 2.39 14.67
C ASN A 305 0.74 0.99 14.00
N PHE A 306 -0.36 0.25 14.08
CA PHE A 306 -0.48 -1.12 13.54
C PHE A 306 -1.30 -1.22 12.25
N TYR A 307 -1.63 -0.11 11.64
CA TYR A 307 -2.12 -0.03 10.27
C TYR A 307 -0.92 -0.14 9.32
N THR A 308 -0.34 -1.32 9.25
CA THR A 308 1.00 -1.60 8.72
C THR A 308 0.93 -2.45 7.46
N ALA A 309 2.03 -2.47 6.68
CA ALA A 309 2.15 -3.36 5.54
C ALA A 309 2.05 -4.85 5.96
N THR A 310 2.43 -5.20 7.18
CA THR A 310 2.26 -6.57 7.70
C THR A 310 0.80 -6.93 7.86
N VAL A 311 -0.02 -6.07 8.44
CA VAL A 311 -1.47 -6.33 8.62
C VAL A 311 -2.22 -6.34 7.29
N TYR A 312 -1.90 -5.44 6.37
CA TYR A 312 -2.56 -5.23 5.08
C TYR A 312 -2.01 -6.19 4.01
N GLU A 313 -0.80 -5.95 3.54
CA GLU A 313 -0.22 -6.65 2.40
C GLU A 313 0.19 -8.11 2.75
N LYS A 314 0.87 -8.33 3.87
CA LYS A 314 1.14 -9.72 4.29
C LYS A 314 -0.14 -10.43 4.72
N GLY A 315 -1.09 -9.71 5.34
CA GLY A 315 -2.43 -10.25 5.61
C GLY A 315 -3.12 -10.77 4.35
N ALA A 316 -3.03 -10.04 3.24
CA ALA A 316 -3.53 -10.48 1.93
C ALA A 316 -2.75 -11.67 1.38
N GLU A 317 -1.42 -11.70 1.53
CA GLU A 317 -0.59 -12.84 1.10
C GLU A 317 -0.92 -14.13 1.86
N VAL A 318 -1.26 -14.03 3.13
CA VAL A 318 -1.71 -15.21 3.92
C VAL A 318 -3.00 -15.79 3.35
N ILE A 319 -3.93 -14.94 2.90
CA ILE A 319 -5.16 -15.38 2.23
C ILE A 319 -4.86 -15.97 0.87
N ASN A 320 -3.95 -15.36 0.11
CA ASN A 320 -3.50 -15.90 -1.18
C ASN A 320 -2.89 -17.31 -1.03
N MET A 321 -2.06 -17.54 0.00
CA MET A 321 -1.53 -18.87 0.30
C MET A 321 -2.65 -19.87 0.64
N LEU A 322 -3.60 -19.44 1.45
CA LEU A 322 -4.73 -20.31 1.83
C LEU A 322 -5.53 -20.73 0.60
N LYS A 323 -5.79 -19.80 -0.33
CA LYS A 323 -6.43 -20.09 -1.62
C LYS A 323 -5.63 -21.08 -2.46
N HIS A 324 -4.30 -20.96 -2.52
CA HIS A 324 -3.42 -21.93 -3.20
C HIS A 324 -3.50 -23.33 -2.57
N LEU A 325 -3.60 -23.43 -1.26
CA LEU A 325 -3.67 -24.71 -0.54
C LEU A 325 -5.01 -25.41 -0.72
N VAL A 326 -6.12 -24.69 -0.74
CA VAL A 326 -7.47 -25.27 -0.77
C VAL A 326 -8.06 -25.33 -2.18
N GLY A 327 -7.56 -24.51 -3.11
CA GLY A 327 -8.09 -24.35 -4.47
C GLY A 327 -9.31 -23.40 -4.51
N ASP A 328 -9.64 -22.95 -5.72
CA ASP A 328 -10.66 -21.92 -5.96
C ASP A 328 -12.06 -22.34 -5.47
N GLU A 329 -12.50 -23.55 -5.79
CA GLU A 329 -13.84 -24.03 -5.42
C GLU A 329 -14.03 -24.01 -3.89
N ALA A 330 -13.07 -24.55 -3.15
CA ALA A 330 -13.14 -24.60 -1.70
C ALA A 330 -12.99 -23.19 -1.08
N TYR A 331 -12.17 -22.33 -1.68
CA TYR A 331 -12.02 -20.94 -1.23
C TYR A 331 -13.36 -20.20 -1.27
N TYR A 332 -14.04 -20.15 -2.41
CA TYR A 332 -15.32 -19.45 -2.55
C TYR A 332 -16.43 -20.07 -1.70
N LYS A 333 -16.45 -21.40 -1.57
CA LYS A 333 -17.40 -22.09 -0.70
C LYS A 333 -17.19 -21.74 0.78
N ALA A 334 -15.93 -21.62 1.22
CA ALA A 334 -15.61 -21.20 2.58
C ALA A 334 -15.99 -19.72 2.82
N LEU A 335 -15.81 -18.86 1.82
CA LEU A 335 -16.24 -17.46 1.87
C LEU A 335 -17.77 -17.35 2.01
N ASP A 336 -18.54 -18.09 1.23
CA ASP A 336 -20.00 -18.11 1.37
C ASP A 336 -20.41 -18.55 2.78
N MET A 337 -19.76 -19.58 3.33
CA MET A 337 -20.00 -20.02 4.70
C MET A 337 -19.62 -18.93 5.73
N TYR A 338 -18.52 -18.20 5.50
CA TYR A 338 -18.10 -17.10 6.35
C TYR A 338 -19.13 -15.97 6.37
N PHE A 339 -19.61 -15.55 5.21
CA PHE A 339 -20.64 -14.52 5.11
C PHE A 339 -21.96 -14.96 5.74
N ASP A 340 -22.41 -16.18 5.43
CA ASP A 340 -23.71 -16.68 5.95
C ASP A 340 -23.71 -16.88 7.46
N ARG A 341 -22.57 -17.29 8.04
CA ARG A 341 -22.44 -17.58 9.47
C ARG A 341 -22.21 -16.33 10.32
N HIS A 342 -21.41 -15.39 9.82
CA HIS A 342 -20.90 -14.27 10.62
C HIS A 342 -21.51 -12.92 10.23
N ASP A 343 -22.48 -12.87 9.36
CA ASP A 343 -23.21 -11.64 9.03
C ASP A 343 -23.84 -11.04 10.30
N GLY A 344 -23.47 -9.80 10.61
CA GLY A 344 -23.89 -9.10 11.82
C GLY A 344 -23.05 -9.40 13.07
N ASP A 345 -21.97 -10.17 12.93
CA ASP A 345 -21.06 -10.54 14.04
C ASP A 345 -19.77 -9.73 14.04
N ALA A 346 -19.14 -9.73 15.22
CA ALA A 346 -17.75 -9.31 15.43
C ALA A 346 -16.86 -10.57 15.47
N ALA A 347 -16.20 -10.88 14.36
CA ALA A 347 -15.50 -12.13 14.13
C ALA A 347 -14.02 -12.09 14.52
N THR A 348 -13.41 -13.28 14.56
CA THR A 348 -11.98 -13.51 14.86
C THR A 348 -11.29 -14.25 13.71
N ILE A 349 -9.96 -14.29 13.76
CA ILE A 349 -9.17 -15.12 12.84
C ILE A 349 -9.50 -16.60 13.02
N GLU A 350 -9.82 -17.05 14.24
CA GLU A 350 -10.24 -18.42 14.49
C GLU A 350 -11.54 -18.75 13.74
N ASP A 351 -12.53 -17.83 13.74
CA ASP A 351 -13.78 -17.99 12.99
C ASP A 351 -13.51 -18.07 11.49
N TRP A 352 -12.62 -17.23 10.98
CA TRP A 352 -12.17 -17.23 9.58
C TRP A 352 -11.54 -18.57 9.19
N ILE A 353 -10.56 -19.06 9.94
CA ILE A 353 -9.87 -20.33 9.66
C ILE A 353 -10.84 -21.51 9.75
N LYS A 354 -11.76 -21.49 10.71
CA LYS A 354 -12.71 -22.58 10.95
C LYS A 354 -13.62 -22.86 9.76
N VAL A 355 -14.06 -21.85 9.01
CA VAL A 355 -14.89 -22.10 7.82
C VAL A 355 -14.11 -22.83 6.73
N PHE A 356 -12.79 -22.64 6.63
CA PHE A 356 -11.93 -23.39 5.73
C PHE A 356 -11.71 -24.82 6.22
N GLU A 357 -11.49 -25.04 7.49
CA GLU A 357 -11.37 -26.38 8.08
C GLU A 357 -12.64 -27.21 7.87
N GLU A 358 -13.80 -26.64 8.10
CA GLU A 358 -15.09 -27.29 7.90
C GLU A 358 -15.40 -27.57 6.41
N THR A 359 -15.06 -26.65 5.53
CA THR A 359 -15.30 -26.78 4.10
C THR A 359 -14.41 -27.86 3.47
N THR A 360 -13.15 -27.95 3.93
CA THR A 360 -12.13 -28.79 3.29
C THR A 360 -11.85 -30.08 4.04
N GLY A 361 -12.21 -30.16 5.31
CA GLY A 361 -11.78 -31.24 6.22
C GLY A 361 -10.29 -31.20 6.59
N ARG A 362 -9.58 -30.13 6.27
CA ARG A 362 -8.16 -29.94 6.60
C ARG A 362 -7.98 -29.48 8.05
N ASP A 363 -6.90 -29.93 8.68
CA ASP A 363 -6.37 -29.30 9.90
C ASP A 363 -5.46 -28.13 9.50
N LEU A 364 -5.86 -26.90 9.83
CA LEU A 364 -5.11 -25.67 9.57
C LEU A 364 -4.41 -25.12 10.81
N THR A 365 -4.26 -25.91 11.87
CA THR A 365 -3.61 -25.49 13.11
C THR A 365 -2.19 -24.98 12.86
N GLN A 366 -1.39 -25.70 12.04
CA GLN A 366 -0.03 -25.25 11.69
C GLN A 366 -0.05 -24.02 10.77
N PHE A 367 -1.01 -23.90 9.89
CA PHE A 367 -1.15 -22.72 9.00
C PHE A 367 -1.37 -21.44 9.81
N LYS A 368 -2.05 -21.50 10.95
CA LYS A 368 -2.27 -20.33 11.83
C LYS A 368 -0.98 -19.68 12.33
N ARG A 369 0.16 -20.34 12.21
CA ARG A 369 1.47 -19.73 12.51
C ARG A 369 1.78 -18.52 11.63
N TRP A 370 1.18 -18.39 10.45
CA TRP A 370 1.29 -17.19 9.64
C TRP A 370 0.68 -15.97 10.31
N TYR A 371 -0.32 -16.13 11.16
CA TYR A 371 -0.92 -15.04 11.93
C TYR A 371 -0.19 -14.73 13.24
N SER A 372 0.49 -15.70 13.84
CA SER A 372 1.08 -15.58 15.19
C SER A 372 2.60 -15.37 15.22
N GLN A 373 3.32 -15.72 14.14
CA GLN A 373 4.76 -15.56 14.08
C GLN A 373 5.13 -14.43 13.11
N ALA A 374 5.92 -13.47 13.61
CA ALA A 374 6.52 -12.40 12.80
C ALA A 374 7.71 -12.91 11.99
N GLY A 375 8.21 -12.08 11.10
CA GLY A 375 9.41 -12.34 10.30
C GLY A 375 9.12 -13.05 8.98
N THR A 376 10.01 -12.81 8.01
CA THR A 376 9.91 -13.38 6.66
C THR A 376 10.71 -14.68 6.60
N PRO A 377 10.07 -15.82 6.29
CA PRO A 377 10.79 -17.08 6.13
C PRO A 377 11.80 -17.01 4.97
N ARG A 378 12.97 -17.60 5.18
CA ARG A 378 13.96 -17.89 4.15
C ARG A 378 13.79 -19.33 3.71
N LEU A 379 13.64 -19.53 2.41
CA LEU A 379 13.43 -20.82 1.80
C LEU A 379 14.63 -21.15 0.92
N THR A 380 15.51 -22.02 1.40
CA THR A 380 16.64 -22.52 0.59
C THR A 380 16.19 -23.76 -0.18
N VAL A 381 16.71 -23.93 -1.39
CA VAL A 381 16.44 -25.10 -2.23
C VAL A 381 17.71 -25.67 -2.81
N SER A 382 17.83 -27.00 -2.79
CA SER A 382 18.84 -27.77 -3.52
C SER A 382 18.18 -28.73 -4.48
N GLU A 383 18.85 -28.98 -5.62
CA GLU A 383 18.36 -29.77 -6.72
C GLU A 383 19.32 -30.97 -6.97
N ASP A 384 18.75 -32.16 -7.04
CA ASP A 384 19.48 -33.35 -7.46
C ASP A 384 18.73 -34.04 -8.62
N TYR A 385 19.46 -34.37 -9.69
CA TYR A 385 18.89 -35.06 -10.84
C TYR A 385 19.68 -36.30 -11.16
N SER A 386 19.04 -37.45 -11.09
CA SER A 386 19.62 -38.73 -11.49
C SER A 386 18.56 -39.67 -12.10
N ASP A 387 18.93 -40.42 -13.09
CA ASP A 387 18.12 -41.51 -13.69
C ASP A 387 16.65 -41.09 -14.03
N GLY A 388 16.49 -39.89 -14.60
CA GLY A 388 15.17 -39.39 -14.99
C GLY A 388 14.29 -38.89 -13.81
N THR A 389 14.90 -38.69 -12.65
CA THR A 389 14.20 -38.18 -11.44
C THR A 389 14.87 -36.91 -10.97
N LEU A 390 14.07 -35.83 -10.80
CA LEU A 390 14.47 -34.60 -10.14
C LEU A 390 13.99 -34.62 -8.69
N THR A 391 14.88 -34.35 -7.76
CA THR A 391 14.54 -34.14 -6.34
C THR A 391 14.82 -32.69 -5.96
N LEU A 392 13.79 -31.98 -5.51
CA LEU A 392 13.90 -30.65 -4.91
C LEU A 392 13.85 -30.81 -3.39
N THR A 393 14.88 -30.39 -2.69
CA THR A 393 14.93 -30.40 -1.23
C THR A 393 14.89 -28.97 -0.71
N PHE A 394 13.80 -28.62 -0.03
CA PHE A 394 13.61 -27.31 0.57
C PHE A 394 13.95 -27.33 2.06
N ARG A 395 14.45 -26.22 2.55
CA ARG A 395 14.60 -25.94 3.99
C ARG A 395 14.07 -24.54 4.27
N GLN A 396 13.19 -24.42 5.27
CA GLN A 396 12.70 -23.13 5.75
C GLN A 396 13.38 -22.73 7.06
N HIS A 397 13.66 -21.44 7.20
CA HIS A 397 14.17 -20.83 8.41
C HIS A 397 13.64 -19.41 8.53
N THR A 398 13.09 -19.04 9.68
CA THR A 398 12.69 -17.64 9.95
C THR A 398 13.62 -17.08 11.03
N PRO A 399 14.33 -15.96 10.74
CA PRO A 399 15.19 -15.32 11.74
C PRO A 399 14.41 -14.85 12.97
N PRO A 400 15.08 -14.71 14.15
CA PRO A 400 14.48 -14.09 15.31
C PRO A 400 13.97 -12.67 15.02
N THR A 401 12.87 -12.30 15.67
CA THR A 401 12.29 -10.96 15.62
C THR A 401 12.03 -10.44 17.03
N PRO A 402 11.83 -9.13 17.25
CA PRO A 402 11.54 -8.60 18.58
C PRO A 402 10.44 -9.38 19.30
N GLY A 403 10.73 -9.87 20.49
CA GLY A 403 9.80 -10.67 21.29
C GLY A 403 9.59 -12.13 20.85
N GLN A 404 10.21 -12.57 19.75
CA GLN A 404 10.08 -13.93 19.21
C GLN A 404 11.43 -14.45 18.75
N GLU A 405 12.20 -15.01 19.66
CA GLU A 405 13.54 -15.57 19.39
C GLU A 405 13.49 -16.91 18.65
N GLN A 406 12.45 -17.70 18.88
CA GLN A 406 12.27 -19.01 18.25
C GLN A 406 11.10 -18.99 17.28
N LYS A 407 11.26 -19.69 16.16
CA LYS A 407 10.26 -19.81 15.10
C LYS A 407 10.06 -21.28 14.74
N ASP A 408 8.81 -21.70 14.73
CA ASP A 408 8.42 -23.03 14.27
C ASP A 408 8.18 -23.06 12.75
N PRO A 409 8.34 -24.22 12.08
CA PRO A 409 8.03 -24.36 10.67
C PRO A 409 6.58 -23.96 10.33
N ARG A 410 6.41 -23.23 9.24
CA ARG A 410 5.10 -22.85 8.70
C ARG A 410 4.70 -23.77 7.56
N VAL A 411 3.41 -23.81 7.25
CA VAL A 411 2.93 -24.41 6.00
C VAL A 411 3.19 -23.42 4.86
N ILE A 412 4.01 -23.80 3.89
CA ILE A 412 4.38 -22.96 2.75
C ILE A 412 3.92 -23.62 1.46
N PRO A 413 2.94 -23.05 0.72
CA PRO A 413 2.58 -23.52 -0.61
C PRO A 413 3.62 -23.04 -1.61
N ILE A 414 4.35 -23.96 -2.25
CA ILE A 414 5.39 -23.69 -3.22
C ILE A 414 4.88 -24.09 -4.61
N ALA A 415 4.55 -23.10 -5.44
CA ALA A 415 4.15 -23.36 -6.81
C ALA A 415 5.38 -23.65 -7.67
N VAL A 416 5.44 -24.82 -8.29
CA VAL A 416 6.58 -25.30 -9.10
C VAL A 416 6.11 -25.80 -10.45
N GLY A 417 6.79 -25.40 -11.52
CA GLY A 417 6.70 -25.98 -12.86
C GLY A 417 8.07 -26.40 -13.35
N LEU A 418 8.14 -27.27 -14.32
CA LEU A 418 9.40 -27.74 -14.91
C LEU A 418 9.43 -27.44 -16.40
N LEU A 419 10.55 -26.87 -16.86
CA LEU A 419 10.81 -26.55 -18.26
C LEU A 419 11.88 -27.50 -18.82
N GLY A 420 11.67 -28.00 -20.05
CA GLY A 420 12.69 -28.71 -20.78
C GLY A 420 13.80 -27.80 -21.30
N GLN A 421 14.90 -28.38 -21.72
CA GLN A 421 16.07 -27.60 -22.23
C GLN A 421 15.75 -26.80 -23.52
N ASN A 422 14.67 -27.15 -24.21
CA ASN A 422 14.14 -26.44 -25.37
C ASN A 422 13.16 -25.29 -25.00
N GLY A 423 12.88 -25.07 -23.72
CA GLY A 423 11.94 -24.07 -23.25
C GLY A 423 10.47 -24.56 -23.16
N ASP A 424 10.17 -25.78 -23.60
CA ASP A 424 8.80 -26.32 -23.46
C ASP A 424 8.50 -26.70 -22.00
N GLU A 425 7.27 -26.49 -21.57
CA GLU A 425 6.82 -26.92 -20.25
C GLU A 425 6.65 -28.46 -20.23
N VAL A 426 7.46 -29.14 -19.43
CA VAL A 426 7.41 -30.62 -19.27
C VAL A 426 6.60 -31.04 -18.04
N LEU A 427 6.39 -30.15 -17.10
CA LEU A 427 5.47 -30.34 -15.98
C LEU A 427 4.75 -29.01 -15.70
N PRO A 428 3.40 -28.98 -15.77
CA PRO A 428 2.64 -27.78 -15.44
C PRO A 428 2.75 -27.45 -13.95
N THR A 429 2.34 -26.25 -13.59
CA THR A 429 2.40 -25.77 -12.20
C THR A 429 1.69 -26.72 -11.23
N GLN A 430 2.41 -27.14 -10.19
CA GLN A 430 1.91 -27.89 -9.06
C GLN A 430 2.20 -27.12 -7.77
N ILE A 431 1.31 -27.26 -6.78
CA ILE A 431 1.52 -26.70 -5.45
C ILE A 431 2.12 -27.79 -4.55
N LEU A 432 3.35 -27.57 -4.15
CA LEU A 432 4.03 -28.40 -3.15
C LEU A 432 3.72 -27.83 -1.76
N GLU A 433 3.15 -28.65 -0.89
CA GLU A 433 2.81 -28.25 0.46
C GLU A 433 3.98 -28.59 1.40
N MET A 434 4.77 -27.59 1.76
CA MET A 434 5.87 -27.75 2.70
C MET A 434 5.36 -27.45 4.12
N ASP A 435 5.48 -28.42 5.05
CA ASP A 435 5.04 -28.30 6.45
C ASP A 435 6.15 -28.63 7.47
N GLN A 436 7.34 -28.99 6.98
CA GLN A 436 8.48 -29.35 7.82
C GLN A 436 9.62 -28.34 7.68
N GLU A 437 10.56 -28.32 8.61
CA GLU A 437 11.78 -27.54 8.51
C GLU A 437 12.60 -27.88 7.27
N LYS A 438 12.68 -29.19 6.93
CA LYS A 438 13.32 -29.72 5.71
C LYS A 438 12.41 -30.77 5.07
N GLN A 439 12.18 -30.64 3.75
CA GLN A 439 11.29 -31.55 3.04
C GLN A 439 11.73 -31.69 1.59
N SER A 440 11.63 -32.91 1.04
CA SER A 440 12.00 -33.21 -0.33
C SER A 440 10.78 -33.60 -1.15
N PHE A 441 10.77 -33.20 -2.42
CA PHE A 441 9.74 -33.56 -3.41
C PHE A 441 10.42 -34.11 -4.65
N THR A 442 9.88 -35.19 -5.21
CA THR A 442 10.45 -35.89 -6.36
C THR A 442 9.54 -35.83 -7.57
N PHE A 443 10.14 -35.71 -8.74
CA PHE A 443 9.49 -35.68 -10.05
C PHE A 443 10.15 -36.73 -10.93
N GLU A 444 9.40 -37.76 -11.28
CA GLU A 444 9.89 -38.94 -12.00
C GLU A 444 9.52 -38.90 -13.51
N GLY A 445 10.15 -39.74 -14.29
CA GLY A 445 9.82 -39.94 -15.73
C GLY A 445 10.33 -38.80 -16.63
N LEU A 446 11.32 -38.08 -16.20
CA LEU A 446 11.91 -36.98 -16.96
C LEU A 446 12.94 -37.52 -17.97
N SER A 447 12.81 -37.13 -19.23
CA SER A 447 13.71 -37.55 -20.31
C SER A 447 15.10 -36.89 -20.24
N SER A 448 15.20 -35.74 -19.60
CA SER A 448 16.44 -34.98 -19.38
C SER A 448 16.30 -34.09 -18.14
N LYS A 449 17.42 -33.55 -17.64
CA LYS A 449 17.39 -32.61 -16.53
C LYS A 449 16.58 -31.36 -16.91
N PRO A 450 15.45 -31.08 -16.22
CA PRO A 450 14.67 -29.89 -16.49
C PRO A 450 15.27 -28.67 -15.79
N VAL A 451 14.77 -27.49 -16.15
CA VAL A 451 14.94 -26.25 -15.36
C VAL A 451 13.68 -26.06 -14.51
N ALA A 452 13.83 -26.04 -13.19
CA ALA A 452 12.72 -25.83 -12.30
C ALA A 452 12.39 -24.33 -12.19
N SER A 453 11.11 -24.00 -12.38
CA SER A 453 10.52 -22.69 -12.11
C SER A 453 9.84 -22.77 -10.75
N ILE A 454 10.43 -22.14 -9.73
CA ILE A 454 10.07 -22.30 -8.33
C ILE A 454 9.42 -21.02 -7.79
N LEU A 455 8.40 -21.16 -6.93
CA LEU A 455 7.62 -20.08 -6.35
C LEU A 455 6.88 -19.24 -7.42
N ARG A 456 6.30 -19.92 -8.39
CA ARG A 456 5.50 -19.31 -9.45
C ARG A 456 4.41 -18.44 -8.86
N GLN A 457 4.11 -17.30 -9.50
CA GLN A 457 3.15 -16.28 -9.04
C GLN A 457 3.46 -15.75 -7.62
N PHE A 458 4.67 -15.96 -7.13
CA PHE A 458 5.02 -15.65 -5.75
C PHE A 458 4.03 -16.27 -4.75
N SER A 459 3.90 -17.60 -4.81
CA SER A 459 2.88 -18.37 -4.09
C SER A 459 2.96 -18.31 -2.57
N ALA A 460 4.03 -17.74 -2.01
CA ALA A 460 4.19 -17.48 -0.58
C ALA A 460 5.13 -16.27 -0.34
N PRO A 461 4.88 -15.48 0.72
CA PRO A 461 5.72 -14.32 1.07
C PRO A 461 6.99 -14.77 1.79
N VAL A 462 7.93 -15.30 1.03
CA VAL A 462 9.21 -15.84 1.50
C VAL A 462 10.37 -15.26 0.69
N ILE A 463 11.57 -15.33 1.24
CA ILE A 463 12.81 -15.05 0.51
C ILE A 463 13.34 -16.37 -0.01
N LEU A 464 13.28 -16.58 -1.33
CA LEU A 464 13.82 -17.77 -1.99
C LEU A 464 15.34 -17.63 -2.17
N GLU A 465 16.09 -18.56 -1.61
CA GLU A 465 17.55 -18.67 -1.73
C GLU A 465 17.88 -19.88 -2.58
N ARG A 466 18.30 -19.65 -3.80
CA ARG A 466 18.62 -20.68 -4.78
C ARG A 466 19.96 -20.40 -5.43
N GLN A 467 20.83 -21.41 -5.45
CA GLN A 467 22.06 -21.36 -6.24
C GLN A 467 21.71 -21.53 -7.73
N MET A 468 21.88 -20.48 -8.50
CA MET A 468 21.56 -20.46 -9.92
C MET A 468 22.61 -19.64 -10.66
N ASP A 469 23.09 -20.17 -11.79
CA ASP A 469 23.99 -19.43 -12.66
C ASP A 469 23.25 -18.45 -13.58
N ASN A 470 23.98 -17.52 -14.16
CA ASN A 470 23.41 -16.51 -15.04
C ASN A 470 22.83 -17.08 -16.34
N PRO A 471 23.41 -18.13 -16.98
CA PRO A 471 22.76 -18.82 -18.10
C PRO A 471 21.38 -19.40 -17.76
N THR A 472 21.19 -19.98 -16.58
CA THR A 472 19.89 -20.50 -16.13
C THR A 472 18.90 -19.37 -15.88
N ARG A 473 19.33 -18.23 -15.26
CA ARG A 473 18.48 -17.04 -15.11
C ARG A 473 18.05 -16.46 -16.46
N ALA A 474 18.98 -16.36 -17.41
CA ALA A 474 18.68 -15.90 -18.77
C ALA A 474 17.70 -16.85 -19.49
N PHE A 475 17.85 -18.16 -19.31
CA PHE A 475 16.92 -19.17 -19.83
C PHE A 475 15.51 -18.97 -19.26
N LEU A 476 15.36 -18.79 -17.96
CA LEU A 476 14.05 -18.54 -17.32
C LEU A 476 13.43 -17.22 -17.80
N LEU A 477 14.21 -16.16 -17.93
CA LEU A 477 13.73 -14.89 -18.49
C LEU A 477 13.19 -15.05 -19.91
N ALA A 478 13.85 -15.90 -20.73
CA ALA A 478 13.42 -16.13 -22.10
C ALA A 478 12.23 -17.07 -22.20
N HIS A 479 12.17 -18.13 -21.41
CA HIS A 479 11.32 -19.30 -21.66
C HIS A 479 10.30 -19.61 -20.56
N ASP A 480 10.41 -19.02 -19.35
CA ASP A 480 9.43 -19.34 -18.30
C ASP A 480 8.01 -19.01 -18.76
N THR A 481 7.10 -19.93 -18.53
CA THR A 481 5.67 -19.78 -18.85
C THR A 481 4.92 -18.99 -17.77
N ASP A 482 5.50 -18.86 -16.57
CA ASP A 482 4.98 -18.01 -15.52
C ASP A 482 5.54 -16.59 -15.66
N ALA A 483 4.67 -15.62 -15.85
CA ALA A 483 5.07 -14.23 -16.11
C ALA A 483 5.81 -13.60 -14.93
N PHE A 484 5.42 -13.94 -13.69
CA PHE A 484 6.11 -13.45 -12.51
C PHE A 484 7.55 -13.99 -12.45
N ASN A 485 7.74 -15.30 -12.62
CA ASN A 485 9.06 -15.91 -12.58
C ASN A 485 9.94 -15.48 -13.77
N LYS A 486 9.34 -15.23 -14.93
CA LYS A 486 10.04 -14.63 -16.08
C LYS A 486 10.62 -13.25 -15.70
N TRP A 487 9.81 -12.38 -15.12
CA TRP A 487 10.24 -11.07 -14.63
C TRP A 487 11.30 -11.19 -13.52
N GLU A 488 11.08 -12.08 -12.55
CA GLU A 488 11.98 -12.29 -11.41
C GLU A 488 13.37 -12.76 -11.86
N ALA A 489 13.45 -13.62 -12.87
CA ALA A 489 14.71 -14.06 -13.44
C ALA A 489 15.54 -12.90 -14.03
N GLY A 490 14.89 -11.97 -14.72
CA GLY A 490 15.53 -10.74 -15.22
C GLY A 490 16.00 -9.83 -14.10
N ARG A 491 15.18 -9.69 -13.05
CA ARG A 491 15.51 -8.92 -11.85
C ARG A 491 16.70 -9.53 -11.10
N ASP A 492 16.79 -10.86 -11.00
CA ASP A 492 17.90 -11.56 -10.36
C ASP A 492 19.20 -11.40 -11.14
N LEU A 493 19.14 -11.38 -12.47
CA LEU A 493 20.31 -11.05 -13.31
C LEU A 493 20.83 -9.64 -13.02
N ALA A 494 19.93 -8.66 -12.98
CA ALA A 494 20.27 -7.28 -12.65
C ALA A 494 20.90 -7.17 -11.25
N LYS A 495 20.29 -7.84 -10.26
CA LYS A 495 20.71 -7.84 -8.86
C LYS A 495 22.12 -8.44 -8.70
N ASP A 496 22.37 -9.58 -9.33
CA ASP A 496 23.69 -10.22 -9.33
C ASP A 496 24.77 -9.28 -9.89
N SER A 497 24.49 -8.68 -11.05
CA SER A 497 25.42 -7.71 -11.67
C SER A 497 25.68 -6.50 -10.76
N LEU A 498 24.62 -5.87 -10.21
CA LEU A 498 24.76 -4.71 -9.34
C LEU A 498 25.54 -5.03 -8.06
N LEU A 499 25.29 -6.20 -7.44
CA LEU A 499 26.05 -6.62 -6.25
C LEU A 499 27.54 -6.86 -6.55
N ARG A 500 27.87 -7.41 -7.73
CA ARG A 500 29.27 -7.57 -8.17
C ARG A 500 29.95 -6.22 -8.47
N MET A 501 29.21 -5.29 -9.08
CA MET A 501 29.69 -3.91 -9.27
C MET A 501 30.03 -3.25 -7.94
N ILE A 502 29.12 -3.36 -6.95
CA ILE A 502 29.31 -2.73 -5.63
C ILE A 502 30.46 -3.37 -4.86
N ARG A 503 30.55 -4.72 -4.83
CA ARG A 503 31.53 -5.45 -4.03
C ARG A 503 32.94 -5.47 -4.65
N ASN A 504 33.00 -5.63 -5.96
CA ASN A 504 34.24 -5.97 -6.68
C ASN A 504 34.67 -4.86 -7.64
N GLY A 505 33.84 -3.84 -7.87
CA GLY A 505 34.13 -2.82 -8.90
C GLY A 505 34.05 -3.35 -10.33
N GLU A 506 33.26 -4.43 -10.56
CA GLU A 506 33.07 -5.01 -11.89
C GLU A 506 32.28 -4.06 -12.79
N ALA A 507 32.46 -4.20 -14.09
CA ALA A 507 31.59 -3.52 -15.07
C ALA A 507 30.20 -4.17 -15.09
N PRO A 508 29.15 -3.46 -15.58
CA PRO A 508 27.84 -4.03 -15.83
C PRO A 508 27.93 -5.32 -16.67
N ASP A 509 27.16 -6.34 -16.28
CA ASP A 509 27.20 -7.66 -16.91
C ASP A 509 26.61 -7.63 -18.33
N GLY A 510 27.43 -7.97 -19.34
CA GLY A 510 26.98 -8.03 -20.74
C GLY A 510 25.85 -9.02 -20.98
N ALA A 511 25.84 -10.15 -20.26
CA ALA A 511 24.76 -11.14 -20.40
C ALA A 511 23.41 -10.58 -19.90
N TYR A 512 23.39 -9.79 -18.84
CA TYR A 512 22.21 -9.06 -18.42
C TYR A 512 21.75 -8.06 -19.48
N LEU A 513 22.67 -7.25 -19.99
CA LEU A 513 22.34 -6.25 -21.03
C LEU A 513 21.78 -6.89 -22.30
N ASP A 514 22.34 -8.02 -22.74
CA ASP A 514 21.83 -8.78 -23.89
C ASP A 514 20.44 -9.38 -23.63
N ALA A 515 20.23 -9.91 -22.43
CA ALA A 515 18.93 -10.49 -22.04
C ALA A 515 17.82 -9.41 -22.01
N ILE A 516 18.10 -8.23 -21.47
CA ILE A 516 17.17 -7.10 -21.46
C ILE A 516 16.92 -6.56 -22.87
N ALA A 517 17.95 -6.51 -23.73
CA ALA A 517 17.78 -6.13 -25.11
C ALA A 517 16.87 -7.11 -25.88
N HIS A 518 16.98 -8.40 -25.61
CA HIS A 518 16.13 -9.42 -26.22
C HIS A 518 14.67 -9.26 -25.75
N MET A 519 14.46 -9.15 -24.45
CA MET A 519 13.13 -8.95 -23.84
C MET A 519 12.48 -7.65 -24.35
N LEU A 520 13.23 -6.54 -24.45
CA LEU A 520 12.70 -5.26 -24.93
C LEU A 520 12.24 -5.32 -26.39
N ARG A 521 12.86 -6.17 -27.22
CA ARG A 521 12.51 -6.34 -28.64
C ARG A 521 11.37 -7.34 -28.87
N ASP A 522 10.95 -8.06 -27.85
CA ASP A 522 9.85 -9.03 -27.97
C ASP A 522 8.49 -8.30 -27.94
N ASP A 523 7.96 -8.04 -29.13
CA ASP A 523 6.68 -7.34 -29.29
C ASP A 523 5.46 -8.20 -28.89
N GLY A 524 5.66 -9.49 -28.59
CA GLY A 524 4.63 -10.38 -28.02
C GLY A 524 4.40 -10.18 -26.52
N LEU A 525 5.31 -9.46 -25.83
CA LEU A 525 5.17 -9.15 -24.42
C LEU A 525 4.39 -7.85 -24.22
N ASP A 526 3.56 -7.85 -23.19
CA ASP A 526 2.80 -6.67 -22.74
C ASP A 526 3.76 -5.47 -22.52
N PRO A 527 3.48 -4.28 -23.05
CA PRO A 527 4.29 -3.09 -22.81
C PRO A 527 4.51 -2.76 -21.33
N ALA A 528 3.48 -2.94 -20.48
CA ALA A 528 3.62 -2.71 -19.04
C ALA A 528 4.60 -3.71 -18.39
N PHE A 529 4.57 -4.97 -18.82
CA PHE A 529 5.54 -5.98 -18.39
C PHE A 529 6.97 -5.61 -18.82
N ARG A 530 7.16 -5.19 -20.07
CA ARG A 530 8.47 -4.75 -20.59
C ARG A 530 8.99 -3.53 -19.81
N ALA A 531 8.11 -2.60 -19.46
CA ALA A 531 8.47 -1.46 -18.60
C ALA A 531 8.96 -1.90 -17.21
N LEU A 532 8.25 -2.84 -16.57
CA LEU A 532 8.64 -3.40 -15.28
C LEU A 532 9.97 -4.17 -15.35
N ALA A 533 10.22 -4.88 -16.45
CA ALA A 533 11.45 -5.62 -16.65
C ALA A 533 12.68 -4.71 -16.88
N LEU A 534 12.51 -3.48 -17.36
CA LEU A 534 13.57 -2.45 -17.41
C LEU A 534 13.90 -1.88 -16.02
N GLY A 535 13.04 -2.08 -15.03
CA GLY A 535 13.25 -1.61 -13.67
C GLY A 535 14.38 -2.38 -12.97
N LEU A 536 15.27 -1.65 -12.31
CA LEU A 536 16.33 -2.25 -11.49
C LEU A 536 15.81 -2.59 -10.07
N PRO A 537 16.40 -3.58 -9.37
CA PRO A 537 16.18 -3.78 -7.95
C PRO A 537 16.39 -2.48 -7.18
N SER A 538 15.54 -2.20 -6.19
CA SER A 538 15.65 -0.94 -5.45
C SER A 538 16.98 -0.83 -4.69
N GLN A 539 17.40 0.40 -4.41
CA GLN A 539 18.59 0.64 -3.59
C GLN A 539 18.45 0.01 -2.20
N ASP A 540 17.24 -0.01 -1.65
CA ASP A 540 16.93 -0.62 -0.36
C ASP A 540 17.07 -2.16 -0.40
N ASP A 541 16.63 -2.82 -1.47
CA ASP A 541 16.79 -4.26 -1.66
C ASP A 541 18.29 -4.66 -1.79
N LEU A 542 19.08 -3.85 -2.50
CA LEU A 542 20.54 -4.07 -2.58
C LEU A 542 21.21 -3.85 -1.23
N ALA A 543 20.82 -2.81 -0.49
CA ALA A 543 21.32 -2.55 0.85
C ALA A 543 21.01 -3.71 1.80
N GLN A 544 19.79 -4.25 1.76
CA GLN A 544 19.42 -5.42 2.55
C GLN A 544 20.24 -6.66 2.17
N SER A 545 20.43 -6.90 0.87
CA SER A 545 21.22 -8.04 0.40
C SER A 545 22.71 -7.95 0.79
N LEU A 546 23.27 -6.75 0.82
CA LEU A 546 24.63 -6.52 1.32
C LEU A 546 24.70 -6.79 2.82
N TYR A 547 23.74 -6.27 3.58
CA TYR A 547 23.67 -6.48 5.02
C TYR A 547 23.51 -7.97 5.38
N ASP A 548 22.61 -8.70 4.72
CA ASP A 548 22.39 -10.13 4.92
C ASP A 548 23.64 -10.97 4.63
N SER A 549 24.51 -10.49 3.73
CA SER A 549 25.79 -11.13 3.44
C SER A 549 26.93 -10.72 4.38
N GLY A 550 26.64 -9.95 5.43
CA GLY A 550 27.59 -9.49 6.42
C GLY A 550 28.42 -8.26 6.02
N SER A 551 27.95 -7.51 5.02
CA SER A 551 28.59 -6.26 4.58
C SER A 551 27.73 -5.06 4.99
N SER A 552 28.34 -4.01 5.52
CA SER A 552 27.63 -2.75 5.74
C SER A 552 27.35 -2.07 4.40
N PRO A 553 26.07 -1.77 4.05
CA PRO A 553 25.77 -1.11 2.79
C PRO A 553 26.20 0.36 2.81
N ASP A 554 26.87 0.79 1.74
CA ASP A 554 27.13 2.20 1.48
C ASP A 554 26.12 2.75 0.48
N PRO A 555 25.20 3.66 0.90
CA PRO A 555 24.19 4.24 0.01
C PRO A 555 24.76 4.92 -1.23
N MET A 556 25.95 5.54 -1.12
CA MET A 556 26.59 6.19 -2.27
C MET A 556 27.13 5.18 -3.28
N ALA A 557 27.72 4.08 -2.82
CA ALA A 557 28.19 3.01 -3.70
C ALA A 557 27.02 2.34 -4.44
N ILE A 558 25.91 2.12 -3.75
CA ILE A 558 24.68 1.58 -4.34
C ILE A 558 24.10 2.53 -5.40
N TRP A 559 23.99 3.81 -5.08
CA TRP A 559 23.50 4.82 -6.01
C TRP A 559 24.42 4.91 -7.26
N THR A 560 25.74 4.93 -7.07
CA THR A 560 26.71 4.97 -8.18
C THR A 560 26.57 3.74 -9.09
N ALA A 561 26.42 2.54 -8.52
CA ALA A 561 26.18 1.32 -9.29
C ALA A 561 24.89 1.39 -10.11
N HIS A 562 23.79 1.91 -9.52
CA HIS A 562 22.54 2.14 -10.22
C HIS A 562 22.70 3.08 -11.41
N GLU A 563 23.36 4.23 -11.21
CA GLU A 563 23.55 5.22 -12.28
C GLU A 563 24.46 4.67 -13.40
N THR A 564 25.53 3.92 -13.04
CA THR A 564 26.39 3.24 -14.00
C THR A 564 25.64 2.18 -14.81
N MET A 565 24.78 1.38 -14.14
CA MET A 565 23.97 0.37 -14.83
C MET A 565 22.97 1.00 -15.80
N LYS A 566 22.25 2.05 -15.38
CA LYS A 566 21.31 2.78 -16.25
C LYS A 566 22.01 3.38 -17.47
N GLN A 567 23.22 3.92 -17.29
CA GLN A 567 24.02 4.44 -18.40
C GLN A 567 24.40 3.31 -19.37
N ALA A 568 24.88 2.17 -18.87
CA ALA A 568 25.22 1.01 -19.68
C ALA A 568 24.00 0.44 -20.43
N MET A 569 22.81 0.40 -19.79
CA MET A 569 21.57 0.01 -20.47
C MET A 569 21.23 0.98 -21.61
N ALA A 570 21.32 2.28 -21.38
CA ALA A 570 21.08 3.28 -22.41
C ALA A 570 22.01 3.11 -23.63
N GLU A 571 23.30 2.97 -23.39
CA GLU A 571 24.33 2.77 -24.42
C GLU A 571 24.12 1.45 -25.20
N HIS A 572 23.84 0.35 -24.48
CA HIS A 572 23.63 -0.98 -25.09
C HIS A 572 22.35 -1.02 -25.95
N LEU A 573 21.33 -0.27 -25.56
CA LEU A 573 20.01 -0.23 -26.21
C LEU A 573 19.86 0.93 -27.21
N GLN A 574 20.90 1.76 -27.44
CA GLN A 574 20.81 3.03 -28.18
C GLN A 574 20.11 2.94 -29.54
N ASP A 575 20.32 1.83 -30.26
CA ASP A 575 19.72 1.60 -31.58
C ASP A 575 18.24 1.15 -31.50
N THR A 576 17.80 0.64 -30.35
CA THR A 576 16.45 0.11 -30.13
C THR A 576 15.51 1.16 -29.50
N LEU A 577 16.02 1.97 -28.59
CA LEU A 577 15.21 2.92 -27.79
C LEU A 577 14.38 3.90 -28.63
N PRO A 578 14.92 4.55 -29.71
CA PRO A 578 14.13 5.50 -30.50
C PRO A 578 12.92 4.86 -31.19
N ARG A 579 13.09 3.61 -31.68
CA ARG A 579 12.00 2.85 -32.32
C ARG A 579 10.90 2.54 -31.30
N ILE A 580 11.26 1.96 -30.15
CA ILE A 580 10.28 1.60 -29.12
C ILE A 580 9.56 2.84 -28.60
N TYR A 581 10.29 3.92 -28.35
CA TYR A 581 9.67 5.19 -27.94
C TYR A 581 8.60 5.67 -28.92
N ALA A 582 8.90 5.63 -30.23
CA ALA A 582 7.96 6.04 -31.27
C ALA A 582 6.73 5.12 -31.34
N GLU A 583 6.94 3.79 -31.21
CA GLU A 583 5.86 2.79 -31.24
C GLU A 583 4.94 2.89 -30.02
N MET A 584 5.43 3.40 -28.89
CA MET A 584 4.68 3.51 -27.63
C MET A 584 3.93 4.84 -27.49
N GLN A 585 3.96 5.71 -28.49
CA GLN A 585 3.12 6.92 -28.47
C GLN A 585 1.65 6.54 -28.65
N THR A 586 0.79 7.14 -27.83
CA THR A 586 -0.67 6.94 -27.90
C THR A 586 -1.28 8.07 -28.70
N GLU A 587 -2.16 7.73 -29.64
CA GLU A 587 -2.90 8.71 -30.44
C GLU A 587 -4.32 8.88 -29.88
N GLY A 588 -4.92 10.06 -30.10
CA GLY A 588 -6.30 10.36 -29.69
C GLY A 588 -6.43 10.89 -28.27
N SER A 589 -7.65 10.71 -27.71
CA SER A 589 -7.94 11.10 -26.32
C SER A 589 -7.21 10.20 -25.32
N TYR A 590 -6.87 10.77 -24.18
CA TYR A 590 -6.30 10.01 -23.09
C TYR A 590 -7.32 9.01 -22.52
N GLU A 591 -6.91 7.75 -22.37
CA GLU A 591 -7.67 6.70 -21.69
C GLU A 591 -6.76 6.04 -20.63
N PRO A 592 -7.23 5.90 -19.38
CA PRO A 592 -6.47 5.27 -18.30
C PRO A 592 -6.62 3.74 -18.27
N ASP A 593 -6.91 3.11 -19.40
CA ASP A 593 -7.02 1.66 -19.53
C ASP A 593 -5.65 0.97 -19.50
N ALA A 594 -5.64 -0.35 -19.37
CA ALA A 594 -4.42 -1.14 -19.27
C ALA A 594 -3.53 -1.03 -20.53
N GLU A 595 -4.11 -0.98 -21.73
CA GLU A 595 -3.36 -0.93 -22.98
C GLU A 595 -2.61 0.39 -23.12
N GLN A 596 -3.33 1.53 -23.04
CA GLN A 596 -2.72 2.84 -23.18
C GLN A 596 -1.76 3.16 -22.02
N SER A 597 -2.13 2.81 -20.78
CA SER A 597 -1.25 2.97 -19.61
C SER A 597 0.04 2.16 -19.77
N GLY A 598 -0.05 0.93 -20.27
CA GLY A 598 1.10 0.10 -20.57
C GLY A 598 2.04 0.69 -21.61
N LYS A 599 1.48 1.24 -22.70
CA LYS A 599 2.27 1.94 -23.72
C LYS A 599 2.98 3.18 -23.15
N ARG A 600 2.27 4.01 -22.36
CA ARG A 600 2.90 5.16 -21.70
C ARG A 600 3.96 4.74 -20.70
N ALA A 601 3.75 3.68 -19.93
CA ALA A 601 4.73 3.16 -19.00
C ALA A 601 6.04 2.75 -19.70
N LEU A 602 5.93 1.99 -20.79
CA LEU A 602 7.10 1.59 -21.57
C LEU A 602 7.76 2.79 -22.28
N GLY A 603 6.96 3.67 -22.89
CA GLY A 603 7.46 4.90 -23.53
C GLY A 603 8.24 5.78 -22.57
N ASN A 604 7.73 5.96 -21.34
CA ASN A 604 8.40 6.76 -20.30
C ASN A 604 9.65 6.08 -19.74
N ALA A 605 9.66 4.75 -19.57
CA ALA A 605 10.84 4.00 -19.18
C ALA A 605 11.96 4.11 -20.23
N VAL A 606 11.60 4.04 -21.50
CA VAL A 606 12.52 4.24 -22.63
C VAL A 606 13.00 5.69 -22.69
N LEU A 607 12.12 6.68 -22.45
CA LEU A 607 12.49 8.09 -22.40
C LEU A 607 13.57 8.39 -21.36
N ALA A 608 13.47 7.74 -20.19
CA ALA A 608 14.47 7.90 -19.14
C ALA A 608 15.87 7.42 -19.58
N LEU A 609 15.95 6.36 -20.37
CA LEU A 609 17.21 5.88 -20.95
C LEU A 609 17.68 6.78 -22.12
N LEU A 610 16.77 7.23 -23.00
CA LEU A 610 17.08 8.15 -24.10
C LEU A 610 17.67 9.46 -23.57
N THR A 611 17.13 9.99 -22.48
CA THR A 611 17.61 11.23 -21.84
C THR A 611 19.10 11.18 -21.49
N ARG A 612 19.60 9.98 -21.13
CA ARG A 612 21.03 9.77 -20.84
C ARG A 612 21.92 9.85 -22.07
N LEU A 613 21.36 9.67 -23.26
CA LEU A 613 22.08 9.70 -24.54
C LEU A 613 21.98 11.06 -25.23
N ASP A 614 20.82 11.72 -25.13
CA ASP A 614 20.51 12.96 -25.88
C ASP A 614 20.53 14.23 -25.03
N GLY A 615 20.83 14.11 -23.73
CA GLY A 615 20.86 15.25 -22.81
C GLY A 615 19.49 15.91 -22.60
N GLY A 616 18.39 15.14 -22.75
CA GLY A 616 17.05 15.61 -22.48
C GLY A 616 16.30 16.24 -23.67
N VAL A 617 16.84 16.15 -24.87
CA VAL A 617 16.19 16.71 -26.08
C VAL A 617 14.79 16.11 -26.28
N GLN A 618 14.68 14.77 -26.23
CA GLN A 618 13.38 14.10 -26.40
C GLN A 618 12.45 14.35 -25.19
N ALA A 619 13.00 14.44 -23.99
CA ALA A 619 12.22 14.74 -22.77
C ALA A 619 11.61 16.16 -22.82
N ARG A 620 12.37 17.18 -23.26
CA ARG A 620 11.82 18.54 -23.45
C ARG A 620 10.71 18.57 -24.49
N LYS A 621 10.85 17.82 -25.58
CA LYS A 621 9.81 17.68 -26.59
C LYS A 621 8.54 17.06 -25.98
N GLN A 622 8.67 15.94 -25.28
CA GLN A 622 7.52 15.31 -24.61
C GLN A 622 6.87 16.26 -23.59
N TYR A 623 7.67 16.97 -22.77
CA TYR A 623 7.14 17.94 -21.81
C TYR A 623 6.27 19.01 -22.47
N ALA A 624 6.72 19.55 -23.60
CA ALA A 624 6.02 20.61 -24.34
C ALA A 624 4.75 20.09 -25.05
N GLU A 625 4.74 18.86 -25.52
CA GLU A 625 3.66 18.26 -26.32
C GLU A 625 2.65 17.45 -25.49
N ALA A 626 2.97 17.13 -24.22
CA ALA A 626 2.13 16.28 -23.39
C ALA A 626 0.74 16.88 -23.16
N ASN A 627 -0.29 16.07 -23.39
CA ASN A 627 -1.69 16.39 -23.11
C ASN A 627 -2.23 15.69 -21.86
N ASN A 628 -1.35 15.07 -21.08
CA ASN A 628 -1.71 14.35 -19.87
C ASN A 628 -0.56 14.42 -18.83
N MET A 629 -0.93 14.27 -17.56
CA MET A 629 0.01 14.37 -16.45
C MET A 629 1.05 13.24 -16.45
N THR A 630 0.70 12.03 -16.88
CA THR A 630 1.63 10.90 -16.92
C THR A 630 2.87 11.23 -17.74
N GLN A 631 2.68 11.75 -18.97
CA GLN A 631 3.78 12.07 -19.86
C GLN A 631 4.48 13.39 -19.50
N GLN A 632 3.73 14.39 -19.02
CA GLN A 632 4.32 15.66 -18.58
C GLN A 632 5.25 15.45 -17.38
N LEU A 633 4.78 14.72 -16.36
CA LEU A 633 5.53 14.46 -15.14
C LEU A 633 6.75 13.55 -15.40
N ALA A 634 6.61 12.53 -16.26
CA ALA A 634 7.72 11.66 -16.65
C ALA A 634 8.83 12.44 -17.37
N ALA A 635 8.47 13.33 -18.28
CA ALA A 635 9.42 14.20 -18.97
C ALA A 635 10.15 15.13 -17.98
N LEU A 636 9.42 15.78 -17.08
CA LEU A 636 10.00 16.62 -16.02
C LEU A 636 10.96 15.80 -15.13
N SER A 637 10.58 14.58 -14.77
CA SER A 637 11.45 13.67 -13.98
C SER A 637 12.75 13.34 -14.71
N CYS A 638 12.68 13.10 -16.03
CA CYS A 638 13.86 12.86 -16.86
C CYS A 638 14.81 14.06 -16.86
N LEU A 639 14.26 15.28 -17.01
CA LEU A 639 15.05 16.52 -17.01
C LEU A 639 15.67 16.83 -15.64
N LEU A 640 14.97 16.54 -14.54
CA LEU A 640 15.52 16.66 -13.19
C LEU A 640 16.69 15.69 -12.97
N ASN A 641 16.57 14.45 -13.44
CA ASN A 641 17.67 13.48 -13.39
C ASN A 641 18.87 13.86 -14.27
N ALA A 642 18.66 14.67 -15.30
CA ALA A 642 19.73 15.23 -16.14
C ALA A 642 20.31 16.54 -15.58
N GLU A 643 19.84 16.99 -14.42
CA GLU A 643 20.21 18.27 -13.78
C GLU A 643 20.05 19.50 -14.70
N ASP A 644 19.04 19.47 -15.57
CA ASP A 644 18.74 20.54 -16.53
C ASP A 644 17.22 20.73 -16.67
N ALA A 645 16.57 21.16 -15.59
CA ALA A 645 15.11 21.27 -15.50
C ALA A 645 14.60 22.61 -14.96
N ASP A 646 15.45 23.60 -14.71
CA ASP A 646 15.06 24.83 -14.00
C ASP A 646 13.91 25.57 -14.70
N ALA A 647 13.94 25.64 -16.02
CA ALA A 647 12.91 26.33 -16.80
C ALA A 647 11.59 25.56 -16.77
N GLU A 648 11.64 24.24 -16.97
CA GLU A 648 10.45 23.37 -16.98
C GLU A 648 9.84 23.24 -15.59
N LEU A 649 10.68 23.20 -14.55
CA LEU A 649 10.23 23.15 -13.15
C LEU A 649 9.50 24.44 -12.75
N ALA A 650 10.02 25.61 -13.17
CA ALA A 650 9.35 26.88 -12.97
C ALA A 650 8.06 27.00 -13.79
N ALA A 651 8.07 26.51 -15.02
CA ALA A 651 6.89 26.49 -15.88
C ALA A 651 5.80 25.58 -15.29
N PHE A 652 6.18 24.40 -14.79
CA PHE A 652 5.27 23.47 -14.13
C PHE A 652 4.62 24.09 -12.88
N TYR A 653 5.42 24.74 -12.03
CA TYR A 653 4.90 25.44 -10.88
C TYR A 653 3.92 26.56 -11.29
N ASN A 654 4.27 27.41 -12.26
CA ASN A 654 3.40 28.47 -12.73
C ASN A 654 2.09 27.95 -13.31
N GLN A 655 2.11 26.82 -14.00
CA GLN A 655 0.93 26.16 -14.55
C GLN A 655 0.03 25.60 -13.46
N TRP A 656 0.60 24.97 -12.41
CA TRP A 656 -0.10 24.10 -11.47
C TRP A 656 -0.18 24.60 -10.04
N GLN A 657 0.36 25.78 -9.71
CA GLN A 657 0.39 26.30 -8.33
C GLN A 657 -0.99 26.39 -7.67
N HIS A 658 -2.07 26.47 -8.44
CA HIS A 658 -3.44 26.52 -7.94
C HIS A 658 -4.11 25.14 -7.80
N GLU A 659 -3.46 24.09 -8.30
CA GLU A 659 -4.00 22.73 -8.27
C GLU A 659 -3.29 21.91 -7.18
N ARG A 660 -3.98 21.75 -6.05
CA ARG A 660 -3.41 21.08 -4.87
C ARG A 660 -2.99 19.62 -5.12
N LEU A 661 -3.69 18.91 -6.00
CA LEU A 661 -3.36 17.51 -6.36
C LEU A 661 -2.10 17.41 -7.19
N VAL A 662 -1.72 18.45 -7.89
CA VAL A 662 -0.52 18.49 -8.73
C VAL A 662 0.67 19.09 -8.00
N ILE A 663 0.46 20.13 -7.17
CA ILE A 663 1.58 20.79 -6.49
C ILE A 663 2.29 19.83 -5.51
N ASP A 664 1.61 18.86 -4.94
CA ASP A 664 2.24 17.81 -4.14
C ASP A 664 3.24 16.97 -4.98
N LYS A 665 2.95 16.75 -6.27
CA LYS A 665 3.87 16.09 -7.19
C LYS A 665 5.13 16.93 -7.44
N TRP A 666 4.95 18.26 -7.58
CA TRP A 666 6.08 19.20 -7.74
C TRP A 666 7.02 19.19 -6.53
N PHE A 667 6.49 19.14 -5.31
CA PHE A 667 7.30 19.00 -4.10
C PHE A 667 8.02 17.64 -4.06
N ALA A 668 7.28 16.55 -4.29
CA ALA A 668 7.81 15.19 -4.18
C ALA A 668 8.91 14.90 -5.20
N LEU A 669 8.77 15.35 -6.44
CA LEU A 669 9.80 15.15 -7.47
C LEU A 669 11.13 15.77 -7.08
N GLN A 670 11.13 16.99 -6.57
CA GLN A 670 12.36 17.69 -6.23
C GLN A 670 13.12 17.00 -5.10
N THR A 671 12.40 16.52 -4.06
CA THR A 671 13.06 15.85 -2.93
C THR A 671 13.51 14.44 -3.28
N SER A 672 12.71 13.70 -4.06
CA SER A 672 13.04 12.31 -4.41
C SER A 672 14.12 12.18 -5.48
N LEU A 673 14.28 13.18 -6.34
CA LEU A 673 15.23 13.16 -7.47
C LEU A 673 16.44 14.09 -7.30
N ALA A 674 16.53 14.82 -6.20
CA ALA A 674 17.72 15.59 -5.88
C ALA A 674 18.95 14.69 -5.82
N THR A 675 20.10 15.23 -6.25
CA THR A 675 21.37 14.49 -6.11
C THR A 675 21.64 14.20 -4.62
N PRO A 676 22.32 13.11 -4.29
CA PRO A 676 22.57 12.77 -2.88
C PRO A 676 23.20 13.90 -2.06
N ALA A 677 24.09 14.66 -2.66
CA ALA A 677 24.78 15.78 -1.99
C ALA A 677 23.87 17.00 -1.75
N SER A 678 22.84 17.21 -2.60
CA SER A 678 21.95 18.37 -2.52
C SER A 678 20.60 18.08 -1.82
N ALA A 679 20.24 16.80 -1.64
CA ALA A 679 18.91 16.38 -1.24
C ALA A 679 18.42 17.02 0.06
N ALA A 680 19.24 17.07 1.11
CA ALA A 680 18.88 17.72 2.37
C ALA A 680 18.67 19.23 2.20
N GLN A 681 19.52 19.90 1.42
CA GLN A 681 19.40 21.35 1.16
C GLN A 681 18.16 21.68 0.31
N VAL A 682 17.87 20.88 -0.72
CA VAL A 682 16.66 21.03 -1.53
C VAL A 682 15.41 20.87 -0.65
N THR A 683 15.37 19.82 0.17
CA THR A 683 14.26 19.57 1.09
C THR A 683 14.08 20.74 2.08
N GLN A 684 15.16 21.23 2.67
CA GLN A 684 15.12 22.39 3.58
C GLN A 684 14.58 23.65 2.88
N SER A 685 15.01 23.90 1.64
CA SER A 685 14.54 25.05 0.86
C SER A 685 13.04 24.96 0.58
N LEU A 686 12.53 23.75 0.27
CA LEU A 686 11.11 23.52 0.03
C LEU A 686 10.26 23.69 1.29
N THR A 687 10.80 23.43 2.49
CA THR A 687 10.07 23.71 3.74
C THR A 687 9.91 25.20 4.02
N ALA A 688 10.68 26.05 3.37
CA ALA A 688 10.55 27.51 3.43
C ALA A 688 9.64 28.08 2.32
N HIS A 689 9.15 27.24 1.41
CA HIS A 689 8.28 27.67 0.32
C HIS A 689 6.89 28.08 0.85
N ALA A 690 6.29 29.13 0.24
CA ALA A 690 5.00 29.67 0.69
C ALA A 690 3.87 28.63 0.69
N ASP A 691 3.90 27.67 -0.25
CA ASP A 691 2.88 26.64 -0.37
C ASP A 691 3.16 25.41 0.52
N PHE A 692 4.25 25.39 1.28
CA PHE A 692 4.50 24.30 2.20
C PHE A 692 3.64 24.46 3.47
N ASN A 693 2.66 23.57 3.59
CA ASN A 693 1.81 23.45 4.78
C ASN A 693 2.08 22.11 5.47
N HIS A 694 2.82 22.13 6.57
CA HIS A 694 3.16 20.92 7.32
C HIS A 694 1.98 20.29 8.07
N LEU A 695 0.87 21.01 8.25
CA LEU A 695 -0.34 20.48 8.88
C LEU A 695 -1.19 19.65 7.91
N ASN A 696 -1.00 19.83 6.60
CA ASN A 696 -1.64 18.98 5.61
C ASN A 696 -0.82 17.70 5.43
N PRO A 697 -1.38 16.50 5.72
CA PRO A 697 -0.64 15.24 5.64
C PRO A 697 -0.10 14.91 4.25
N ASN A 698 -0.82 15.26 3.19
CA ASN A 698 -0.38 15.03 1.82
C ASN A 698 0.87 15.86 1.48
N ARG A 699 0.86 17.15 1.84
CA ARG A 699 1.99 18.05 1.60
C ARG A 699 3.21 17.67 2.42
N PHE A 700 3.02 17.31 3.68
CA PHE A 700 4.11 16.81 4.52
C PHE A 700 4.75 15.55 3.96
N ARG A 701 3.93 14.58 3.57
CA ARG A 701 4.41 13.34 2.93
C ARG A 701 5.03 13.57 1.56
N ALA A 702 4.55 14.52 0.78
CA ALA A 702 5.15 14.86 -0.51
C ALA A 702 6.61 15.31 -0.33
N VAL A 703 6.89 16.14 0.66
CA VAL A 703 8.24 16.65 0.94
C VAL A 703 9.10 15.58 1.64
N PHE A 704 8.68 15.11 2.81
CA PHE A 704 9.53 14.23 3.64
C PHE A 704 9.45 12.76 3.25
N GLY A 705 8.33 12.30 2.71
CA GLY A 705 8.23 10.97 2.10
C GLY A 705 9.08 10.87 0.83
N GLY A 706 9.03 11.88 -0.04
CA GLY A 706 9.89 11.97 -1.21
C GLY A 706 11.38 11.99 -0.83
N PHE A 707 11.74 12.76 0.18
CA PHE A 707 13.10 12.81 0.70
C PHE A 707 13.57 11.47 1.30
N ALA A 708 12.73 10.79 2.08
CA ALA A 708 13.06 9.48 2.65
C ALA A 708 13.22 8.39 1.57
N MET A 709 12.52 8.51 0.44
CA MET A 709 12.67 7.62 -0.72
C MET A 709 13.98 7.86 -1.49
N ASN A 710 14.58 9.03 -1.38
CA ASN A 710 15.90 9.34 -1.91
C ASN A 710 16.97 8.74 -0.98
N THR A 711 17.17 7.42 -1.08
CA THR A 711 17.96 6.62 -0.13
C THR A 711 19.39 7.18 0.06
N ALA A 712 20.09 7.48 -1.03
CA ALA A 712 21.47 8.01 -0.96
C ALA A 712 21.51 9.44 -0.41
N GLY A 713 20.48 10.25 -0.67
CA GLY A 713 20.35 11.61 -0.14
C GLY A 713 19.96 11.64 1.33
N PHE A 714 18.94 10.87 1.72
CA PHE A 714 18.50 10.77 3.12
C PHE A 714 19.58 10.18 4.03
N HIS A 715 20.26 9.11 3.57
CA HIS A 715 21.34 8.44 4.28
C HIS A 715 22.72 8.99 3.91
N HIS A 716 22.81 10.25 3.48
CA HIS A 716 24.12 10.87 3.21
C HIS A 716 24.99 10.90 4.47
N ALA A 717 26.31 10.72 4.30
CA ALA A 717 27.25 10.52 5.41
C ALA A 717 27.36 11.72 6.37
N THR A 718 26.89 12.92 5.98
CA THR A 718 26.85 14.10 6.84
C THR A 718 25.81 14.01 7.94
N GLY A 719 24.75 13.22 7.75
CA GLY A 719 23.61 13.11 8.68
C GLY A 719 22.64 14.29 8.66
N ASP A 720 22.82 15.26 7.75
CA ASP A 720 21.95 16.44 7.66
C ASP A 720 20.47 16.06 7.41
N GLY A 721 20.24 14.99 6.62
CA GLY A 721 18.91 14.47 6.37
C GLY A 721 18.21 13.96 7.62
N TYR A 722 18.93 13.31 8.50
CA TYR A 722 18.40 12.80 9.76
C TYR A 722 17.99 13.92 10.71
N ALA A 723 18.85 14.93 10.84
CA ALA A 723 18.58 16.12 11.67
C ALA A 723 17.37 16.88 11.14
N LEU A 724 17.30 17.11 9.84
CA LEU A 724 16.19 17.83 9.19
C LEU A 724 14.84 17.13 9.42
N LEU A 725 14.78 15.81 9.19
CA LEU A 725 13.53 15.07 9.44
C LEU A 725 13.16 15.10 10.92
N ALA A 726 14.11 14.89 11.83
CA ALA A 726 13.85 14.92 13.27
C ALA A 726 13.30 16.27 13.74
N ASP A 727 13.83 17.40 13.24
CA ASP A 727 13.31 18.73 13.55
C ASP A 727 11.84 18.88 13.21
N TRP A 728 11.45 18.38 12.04
CA TRP A 728 10.07 18.45 11.58
C TRP A 728 9.13 17.47 12.26
N LEU A 729 9.62 16.28 12.64
CA LEU A 729 8.84 15.32 13.44
C LEU A 729 8.53 15.90 14.84
N ILE A 730 9.51 16.50 15.49
CA ILE A 730 9.33 17.17 16.78
C ILE A 730 8.33 18.32 16.66
N LYS A 731 8.38 19.09 15.58
CA LYS A 731 7.46 20.20 15.34
C LYS A 731 6.04 19.73 15.03
N LEU A 732 5.89 18.62 14.30
CA LEU A 732 4.58 18.11 13.86
C LEU A 732 3.85 17.33 14.97
N ASP A 733 4.56 16.63 15.83
CA ASP A 733 4.00 15.70 16.81
C ASP A 733 2.85 16.27 17.66
N PRO A 734 2.95 17.50 18.22
CA PRO A 734 1.86 18.08 19.00
C PRO A 734 0.57 18.33 18.20
N ALA A 735 0.69 18.50 16.88
CA ALA A 735 -0.43 18.79 16.00
C ALA A 735 -1.03 17.51 15.39
N ASN A 736 -0.19 16.59 14.92
CA ASN A 736 -0.62 15.38 14.23
C ASN A 736 0.28 14.17 14.61
N PRO A 737 -0.02 13.50 15.73
CA PRO A 737 0.73 12.34 16.20
C PRO A 737 0.80 11.19 15.20
N GLN A 738 -0.31 10.85 14.53
CA GLN A 738 -0.37 9.75 13.58
C GLN A 738 0.59 9.92 12.40
N THR A 739 0.59 11.10 11.77
CA THR A 739 1.49 11.38 10.65
C THR A 739 2.95 11.39 11.12
N THR A 740 3.23 11.95 12.30
CA THR A 740 4.57 11.95 12.90
C THR A 740 5.07 10.53 13.14
N ALA A 741 4.30 9.72 13.84
CA ALA A 741 4.66 8.34 14.16
C ALA A 741 4.92 7.51 12.89
N ARG A 742 4.07 7.66 11.88
CA ARG A 742 4.23 6.96 10.58
C ARG A 742 5.53 7.35 9.88
N MET A 743 5.90 8.63 9.92
CA MET A 743 7.14 9.12 9.29
C MET A 743 8.41 8.70 10.05
N CYS A 744 8.31 8.31 11.32
CA CYS A 744 9.45 7.74 12.07
C CYS A 744 9.99 6.46 11.43
N SER A 745 9.18 5.73 10.65
CA SER A 745 9.62 4.52 9.92
C SER A 745 10.76 4.77 8.93
N ALA A 746 11.01 6.03 8.54
CA ALA A 746 12.18 6.38 7.73
C ALA A 746 13.51 5.98 8.39
N PHE A 747 13.52 5.86 9.72
CA PHE A 747 14.69 5.45 10.49
C PHE A 747 14.78 3.93 10.78
N GLU A 748 13.78 3.13 10.41
CA GLU A 748 13.69 1.72 10.86
C GLU A 748 14.87 0.83 10.44
N THR A 749 15.55 1.16 9.32
CA THR A 749 16.68 0.38 8.79
C THR A 749 18.04 0.81 9.32
N TRP A 750 18.10 1.67 10.32
CA TRP A 750 19.33 2.33 10.76
C TRP A 750 20.46 1.39 11.18
N ARG A 751 20.15 0.23 11.74
CA ARG A 751 21.14 -0.73 12.24
C ARG A 751 21.95 -1.42 11.14
N ARG A 752 21.52 -1.36 9.88
CA ARG A 752 22.23 -2.00 8.77
C ARG A 752 23.41 -1.16 8.23
N PHE A 753 23.45 0.12 8.57
CA PHE A 753 24.47 1.05 8.06
C PHE A 753 25.78 1.00 8.86
N ASP A 754 26.77 1.74 8.40
CA ASP A 754 28.06 1.91 9.07
C ASP A 754 27.90 2.65 10.42
N GLU A 755 28.95 2.54 11.24
CA GLU A 755 28.98 3.07 12.60
C GLU A 755 28.72 4.58 12.67
N ASN A 756 29.22 5.36 11.69
CA ASN A 756 28.99 6.80 11.62
C ASN A 756 27.51 7.11 11.43
N ARG A 757 26.87 6.49 10.44
CA ARG A 757 25.42 6.68 10.20
C ARG A 757 24.58 6.19 11.37
N GLN A 758 24.92 5.02 11.95
CA GLN A 758 24.23 4.53 13.13
C GLN A 758 24.28 5.53 14.30
N THR A 759 25.46 6.14 14.53
CA THR A 759 25.63 7.15 15.60
C THR A 759 24.77 8.37 15.34
N LEU A 760 24.83 8.93 14.14
CA LEU A 760 24.05 10.12 13.75
C LEU A 760 22.54 9.88 13.82
N ILE A 761 22.07 8.70 13.39
CA ILE A 761 20.64 8.36 13.47
C ILE A 761 20.21 8.18 14.92
N ARG A 762 20.99 7.46 15.72
CA ARG A 762 20.69 7.25 17.14
C ARG A 762 20.58 8.57 17.90
N GLU A 763 21.49 9.53 17.66
CA GLU A 763 21.41 10.86 18.26
C GLU A 763 20.07 11.55 17.97
N GLN A 764 19.57 11.46 16.74
CA GLN A 764 18.29 12.04 16.38
C GLN A 764 17.10 11.29 17.00
N LEU A 765 17.12 9.97 17.02
CA LEU A 765 16.08 9.17 17.66
C LEU A 765 15.99 9.45 19.16
N GLU A 766 17.13 9.54 19.83
CA GLU A 766 17.19 9.89 21.26
C GLU A 766 16.72 11.33 21.51
N ARG A 767 17.04 12.28 20.62
CA ARG A 767 16.58 13.65 20.68
C ARG A 767 15.06 13.75 20.55
N ILE A 768 14.45 13.01 19.62
CA ILE A 768 12.99 12.93 19.48
C ILE A 768 12.40 12.33 20.76
N LYS A 769 12.94 11.22 21.25
CA LYS A 769 12.45 10.52 22.45
C LYS A 769 12.50 11.41 23.70
N ALA A 770 13.48 12.28 23.78
CA ALA A 770 13.69 13.20 24.92
C ALA A 770 12.80 14.46 24.83
N THR A 771 12.03 14.64 23.77
CA THR A 771 11.14 15.81 23.61
C THR A 771 10.04 15.78 24.68
N PRO A 772 9.84 16.86 25.44
CA PRO A 772 8.76 16.93 26.41
C PRO A 772 7.39 16.77 25.74
N ASP A 773 6.49 16.10 26.44
CA ASP A 773 5.09 15.89 26.02
C ASP A 773 4.92 15.19 24.65
N LEU A 774 5.91 14.36 24.26
CA LEU A 774 5.85 13.57 23.05
C LEU A 774 4.61 12.66 23.08
N SER A 775 3.92 12.56 21.95
CA SER A 775 2.71 11.73 21.84
C SER A 775 2.98 10.26 22.13
N ARG A 776 1.94 9.51 22.49
CA ARG A 776 2.02 8.05 22.70
C ARG A 776 2.39 7.35 21.41
N ASP A 777 1.83 7.78 20.28
CA ASP A 777 2.09 7.28 18.93
C ASP A 777 3.58 7.33 18.61
N THR A 778 4.16 8.51 18.68
CA THR A 778 5.58 8.74 18.37
C THR A 778 6.50 8.10 19.39
N THR A 779 6.14 8.13 20.69
CA THR A 779 6.90 7.46 21.75
C THR A 779 7.02 5.95 21.52
N GLU A 780 5.92 5.30 21.13
CA GLU A 780 5.95 3.85 20.82
C GLU A 780 6.87 3.57 19.63
N MET A 781 6.70 4.31 18.52
CA MET A 781 7.49 4.09 17.31
C MET A 781 8.98 4.29 17.52
N ILE A 782 9.38 5.41 18.15
CA ILE A 782 10.79 5.69 18.44
C ILE A 782 11.37 4.66 19.41
N SER A 783 10.61 4.23 20.42
CA SER A 783 11.08 3.21 21.37
C SER A 783 11.30 1.86 20.69
N ARG A 784 10.42 1.44 19.79
CA ARG A 784 10.58 0.22 19.01
C ARG A 784 11.77 0.29 18.05
N ILE A 785 11.97 1.43 17.36
CA ILE A 785 13.11 1.62 16.44
C ILE A 785 14.44 1.59 17.19
N LEU A 786 14.50 2.16 18.37
CA LEU A 786 15.70 2.10 19.23
C LEU A 786 15.95 0.70 19.82
N GLY A 787 14.91 -0.08 20.08
CA GLY A 787 14.97 -1.45 20.60
C GLY A 787 15.00 -1.51 22.10
#